data_952602764b08503c3811d61c51d33c5a
#
_entry.id   952602764b08503c3811d61c51d33c5a
#
_cell.length_a   1.000
_cell.length_b   1.000
_cell.length_c   1.000
_cell.angle_alpha   90.00
_cell.angle_beta   90.00
_cell.angle_gamma   90.00
#
_symmetry.space_group_name_H-M   'P 1'
#
loop_
_entity.id
_entity.type
_entity.pdbx_description
1 polymer ?
#
loop_
_entity_poly.entity_id
_entity_poly.type
_entity_poly.pdbx_seq_one_letter_code
_entity_poly.pdbx_strand_id
1 'polypeptide(L)'
;MTSVVLVIVIGAMMSVLYVIGQGSLLRREIDEYPRGSTEISLYDVSEAQTTRVLDILGEFATADEAAIVRVDQELSDADGSLTGMRVGVMTGDNAPASLTLDFLGTTLVDIDQIADLARADPAASIGLDANAADVIHPVPELLFAPRFSVVQLARLVETSGTVNGAYRVSGADEEQLAELLSSLESATGLSSDRMLAPLRGHVTDSGMSARLLQGFVIATALLLLLVLLFEAVRAFRVLGVHLLLGRSRLGFAVVLLRPVVVAIVATIALSMIAVPLMAPGYSVNPTMLAAAWSAAVAGVLLPVGCVAIAALALVAVKPVDAIAGRFSRRILLGVLAGIHAMAMAGFTTTFIFLDGPMKEAGTLAGVSESWAAVADQEILYQTKAGEDEASFAGQSGQYQRDFYDWYTSIADARGVGLVNSQYVDRSVLDVWSGVYQSVPERPFWYVVASPNALASQGFAVDAGLVERAEAGERVFLIPDSWTGSAQAAVRGWLGEHSDVAYEPAIRTAFFDDRIVTFQNYHPAEALFPWSTNPAGWNGVTDAVILVTTPENMIPFESESLAAVGLDNSYVKLSRGASKSYANQSYLSRFDLDDNGVEYLPVGDFVAGLTKSIQSVVQLFGVMILFLGLFCLLLLTALMRLYSTTYRESMAVKRMLGYSSSSIFAPAFVLVGVVCASAVTAAALSSSRSAILGIAVMSAAQLILFVFLARTLSRLQLTIMLKD
;
A
#
# COMPACT_ATOMS: atom_id res chain seq x y z
N MET A 1 -37.45 -1.48 1.64
CA MET A 1 -36.54 -0.80 2.57
C MET A 1 -35.10 -1.28 2.37
N THR A 2 -34.83 -2.59 2.34
CA THR A 2 -33.47 -3.15 2.13
C THR A 2 -32.83 -2.71 0.81
N SER A 3 -33.57 -2.74 -0.32
CA SER A 3 -33.08 -2.29 -1.62
C SER A 3 -32.68 -0.80 -1.65
N VAL A 4 -33.42 0.04 -0.92
CA VAL A 4 -33.12 1.48 -0.79
C VAL A 4 -31.80 1.71 -0.04
N VAL A 5 -31.59 1.02 1.09
CA VAL A 5 -30.34 1.11 1.87
C VAL A 5 -29.15 0.65 1.03
N LEU A 6 -29.30 -0.47 0.30
CA LEU A 6 -28.22 -0.98 -0.55
C LEU A 6 -27.84 0.01 -1.68
N VAL A 7 -28.80 0.70 -2.28
CA VAL A 7 -28.53 1.73 -3.30
C VAL A 7 -27.67 2.85 -2.70
N ILE A 8 -28.03 3.36 -1.52
CA ILE A 8 -27.29 4.43 -0.86
C ILE A 8 -25.85 3.98 -0.53
N VAL A 9 -25.70 2.76 0.00
CA VAL A 9 -24.39 2.20 0.34
C VAL A 9 -23.52 2.04 -0.90
N ILE A 10 -24.05 1.46 -1.98
CA ILE A 10 -23.31 1.31 -3.24
C ILE A 10 -22.93 2.69 -3.79
N GLY A 11 -23.86 3.63 -3.79
CA GLY A 11 -23.64 4.99 -4.28
C GLY A 11 -22.50 5.67 -3.53
N ALA A 12 -22.50 5.61 -2.20
CA ALA A 12 -21.44 6.18 -1.38
C ALA A 12 -20.07 5.52 -1.65
N MET A 13 -20.02 4.18 -1.67
CA MET A 13 -18.77 3.43 -1.91
C MET A 13 -18.21 3.70 -3.32
N MET A 14 -19.06 3.74 -4.34
CA MET A 14 -18.64 4.04 -5.72
C MET A 14 -18.19 5.49 -5.87
N SER A 15 -18.84 6.43 -5.19
CA SER A 15 -18.40 7.83 -5.19
C SER A 15 -17.01 7.98 -4.58
N VAL A 16 -16.74 7.29 -3.45
CA VAL A 16 -15.40 7.26 -2.83
C VAL A 16 -14.36 6.64 -3.77
N LEU A 17 -14.67 5.49 -4.39
CA LEU A 17 -13.79 4.86 -5.38
C LEU A 17 -13.48 5.76 -6.57
N TYR A 18 -14.49 6.46 -7.06
CA TYR A 18 -14.33 7.40 -8.16
C TYR A 18 -13.40 8.55 -7.78
N VAL A 19 -13.57 9.10 -6.58
CA VAL A 19 -12.72 10.18 -6.06
C VAL A 19 -11.27 9.72 -5.88
N ILE A 20 -11.04 8.53 -5.30
CA ILE A 20 -9.70 7.94 -5.20
C ILE A 20 -9.08 7.75 -6.60
N GLY A 21 -9.88 7.27 -7.56
CA GLY A 21 -9.46 7.12 -8.95
C GLY A 21 -9.10 8.44 -9.62
N GLN A 22 -9.87 9.51 -9.36
CA GLN A 22 -9.55 10.86 -9.85
C GLN A 22 -8.22 11.37 -9.28
N GLY A 23 -7.97 11.17 -7.98
CA GLY A 23 -6.71 11.54 -7.35
C GLY A 23 -5.51 10.83 -7.98
N SER A 24 -5.63 9.54 -8.24
CA SER A 24 -4.58 8.75 -8.91
C SER A 24 -4.33 9.22 -10.35
N LEU A 25 -5.40 9.56 -11.07
CA LEU A 25 -5.28 10.08 -12.44
C LEU A 25 -4.65 11.46 -12.46
N LEU A 26 -5.05 12.36 -11.55
CA LEU A 26 -4.45 13.69 -11.45
C LEU A 26 -2.96 13.59 -11.13
N ARG A 27 -2.60 12.75 -10.16
CA ARG A 27 -1.19 12.52 -9.84
C ARG A 27 -0.40 12.10 -11.06
N ARG A 28 -0.90 11.13 -11.80
CA ARG A 28 -0.25 10.67 -13.04
C ARG A 28 -0.14 11.77 -14.08
N GLU A 29 -1.19 12.59 -14.26
CA GLU A 29 -1.15 13.72 -15.20
C GLU A 29 -0.10 14.77 -14.81
N ILE A 30 0.08 15.02 -13.51
CA ILE A 30 1.09 15.95 -13.02
C ILE A 30 2.49 15.32 -13.13
N ASP A 31 2.65 14.03 -12.79
CA ASP A 31 3.93 13.31 -12.92
C ASP A 31 4.40 13.24 -14.39
N GLU A 32 3.47 13.20 -15.36
CA GLU A 32 3.76 13.17 -16.81
C GLU A 32 3.73 14.58 -17.46
N TYR A 33 3.53 15.65 -16.67
CA TYR A 33 3.42 17.02 -17.16
C TYR A 33 4.77 17.67 -17.45
N PRO A 34 4.92 18.41 -18.57
CA PRO A 34 3.99 18.52 -19.69
C PRO A 34 4.01 17.29 -20.60
N ARG A 35 2.85 16.97 -21.18
CA ARG A 35 2.74 15.80 -22.05
C ARG A 35 3.60 15.93 -23.31
N GLY A 36 4.25 14.84 -23.70
CA GLY A 36 5.11 14.79 -24.89
C GLY A 36 6.48 15.43 -24.68
N SER A 37 6.86 15.69 -23.43
CA SER A 37 8.18 16.17 -23.05
C SER A 37 9.21 15.04 -23.02
N THR A 38 10.48 15.40 -23.18
CA THR A 38 11.61 14.49 -22.94
C THR A 38 12.05 14.62 -21.49
N GLU A 39 12.18 13.49 -20.80
CA GLU A 39 12.67 13.44 -19.42
C GLU A 39 14.19 13.39 -19.40
N ILE A 40 14.79 14.25 -18.61
CA ILE A 40 16.22 14.25 -18.27
C ILE A 40 16.39 14.19 -16.77
N SER A 41 17.30 13.37 -16.28
CA SER A 41 17.57 13.19 -14.86
C SER A 41 18.92 13.80 -14.50
N LEU A 42 18.92 14.75 -13.56
CA LEU A 42 20.11 15.28 -12.92
C LEU A 42 20.26 14.65 -11.54
N TYR A 43 21.46 14.18 -11.24
CA TYR A 43 21.77 13.51 -9.98
C TYR A 43 23.27 13.60 -9.69
N ASP A 44 23.64 13.50 -8.41
CA ASP A 44 25.02 13.70 -7.95
C ASP A 44 25.62 15.07 -8.38
N VAL A 45 24.73 16.08 -8.56
CA VAL A 45 25.14 17.46 -8.85
C VAL A 45 25.33 18.16 -7.53
N SER A 46 26.54 18.65 -7.28
CA SER A 46 26.89 19.32 -6.03
C SER A 46 26.24 20.70 -5.91
N GLU A 47 26.05 21.18 -4.69
CA GLU A 47 25.53 22.52 -4.40
C GLU A 47 26.31 23.64 -5.11
N ALA A 48 27.64 23.48 -5.23
CA ALA A 48 28.50 24.44 -5.95
C ALA A 48 28.18 24.54 -7.46
N GLN A 49 27.56 23.55 -8.05
CA GLN A 49 27.18 23.50 -9.47
C GLN A 49 25.76 24.00 -9.71
N THR A 50 24.91 24.08 -8.65
CA THR A 50 23.47 24.41 -8.74
C THR A 50 23.20 25.70 -9.53
N THR A 51 23.90 26.78 -9.22
CA THR A 51 23.71 28.06 -9.92
C THR A 51 24.02 27.94 -11.40
N ARG A 52 25.11 27.25 -11.74
CA ARG A 52 25.51 27.07 -13.15
C ARG A 52 24.53 26.23 -13.94
N VAL A 53 23.99 25.17 -13.30
CA VAL A 53 22.94 24.33 -13.91
C VAL A 53 21.68 25.15 -14.15
N LEU A 54 21.22 25.92 -13.14
CA LEU A 54 20.05 26.79 -13.32
C LEU A 54 20.24 27.86 -14.40
N ASP A 55 21.45 28.42 -14.51
CA ASP A 55 21.76 29.37 -15.59
C ASP A 55 21.66 28.72 -16.98
N ILE A 56 22.22 27.51 -17.16
CA ILE A 56 22.11 26.73 -18.40
C ILE A 56 20.65 26.42 -18.74
N LEU A 57 19.87 25.95 -17.76
CA LEU A 57 18.45 25.66 -17.97
C LEU A 57 17.66 26.94 -18.31
N GLY A 58 18.01 28.08 -17.70
CA GLY A 58 17.38 29.37 -17.94
C GLY A 58 17.70 29.93 -19.31
N GLU A 59 18.98 29.89 -19.73
CA GLU A 59 19.41 30.31 -21.04
C GLU A 59 18.72 29.49 -22.15
N PHE A 60 18.66 28.18 -21.97
CA PHE A 60 17.97 27.27 -22.88
C PHE A 60 16.47 27.58 -22.98
N ALA A 61 15.78 27.66 -21.87
CA ALA A 61 14.33 27.93 -21.83
C ALA A 61 13.97 29.29 -22.45
N THR A 62 14.89 30.27 -22.39
CA THR A 62 14.65 31.63 -22.93
C THR A 62 14.99 31.73 -24.41
N ALA A 63 16.06 31.06 -24.87
CA ALA A 63 16.53 31.13 -26.24
C ALA A 63 15.67 30.32 -27.22
N ASP A 64 15.17 29.14 -26.78
CA ASP A 64 14.62 28.12 -27.67
C ASP A 64 13.10 27.99 -27.61
N GLU A 65 12.38 28.94 -26.99
CA GLU A 65 10.92 28.86 -26.81
C GLU A 65 10.49 27.55 -26.15
N ALA A 66 11.37 26.98 -25.34
CA ALA A 66 11.18 25.73 -24.65
C ALA A 66 10.70 25.96 -23.21
N ALA A 67 10.23 24.89 -22.58
CA ALA A 67 9.92 24.90 -21.18
C ALA A 67 10.59 23.71 -20.45
N ILE A 68 11.05 23.98 -19.26
CA ILE A 68 11.63 23.00 -18.37
C ILE A 68 10.75 22.92 -17.13
N VAL A 69 10.32 21.71 -16.82
CA VAL A 69 9.42 21.43 -15.69
C VAL A 69 10.03 20.37 -14.80
N ARG A 70 9.98 20.59 -13.49
CA ARG A 70 10.29 19.60 -12.45
C ARG A 70 9.11 19.47 -11.51
N VAL A 71 8.80 18.25 -11.07
CA VAL A 71 7.70 17.96 -10.14
C VAL A 71 8.25 17.32 -8.89
N ASP A 72 8.07 18.01 -7.76
CA ASP A 72 8.44 17.50 -6.45
C ASP A 72 7.20 17.09 -5.66
N GLN A 73 7.29 15.99 -4.91
CA GLN A 73 6.22 15.50 -4.05
C GLN A 73 6.36 16.10 -2.65
N GLU A 74 5.27 16.64 -2.11
CA GLU A 74 5.20 17.07 -0.72
C GLU A 74 4.63 15.95 0.13
N LEU A 75 5.42 15.45 1.06
CA LEU A 75 5.02 14.40 1.98
C LEU A 75 4.67 15.00 3.35
N SER A 76 3.74 14.37 4.06
CA SER A 76 3.41 14.72 5.44
C SER A 76 4.52 14.30 6.38
N ASP A 77 4.97 15.20 7.24
CA ASP A 77 5.95 14.88 8.28
C ASP A 77 5.43 13.89 9.32
N ALA A 78 4.11 13.74 9.44
CA ALA A 78 3.50 12.87 10.45
C ALA A 78 3.45 11.39 10.06
N ASP A 79 3.26 11.09 8.78
CA ASP A 79 3.00 9.71 8.32
C ASP A 79 3.58 9.39 6.92
N GLY A 80 4.34 10.33 6.33
CA GLY A 80 4.91 10.15 4.98
C GLY A 80 3.86 10.09 3.85
N SER A 81 2.59 10.41 4.14
CA SER A 81 1.55 10.42 3.11
C SER A 81 1.74 11.60 2.16
N LEU A 82 1.39 11.41 0.88
CA LEU A 82 1.43 12.48 -0.11
C LEU A 82 0.39 13.55 0.24
N THR A 83 0.84 14.74 0.59
CA THR A 83 -0.01 15.90 0.91
C THR A 83 -0.18 16.84 -0.26
N GLY A 84 0.84 16.96 -1.10
CA GLY A 84 0.84 17.87 -2.22
C GLY A 84 1.86 17.50 -3.30
N MET A 85 1.81 18.25 -4.39
CA MET A 85 2.79 18.21 -5.48
C MET A 85 3.15 19.64 -5.86
N ARG A 86 4.43 19.93 -5.96
CA ARG A 86 4.93 21.24 -6.36
C ARG A 86 5.58 21.14 -7.73
N VAL A 87 5.09 21.94 -8.66
CA VAL A 87 5.55 21.96 -10.03
C VAL A 87 6.41 23.21 -10.23
N GLY A 88 7.70 23.03 -10.48
CA GLY A 88 8.61 24.12 -10.85
C GLY A 88 8.64 24.28 -12.36
N VAL A 89 8.38 25.48 -12.85
CA VAL A 89 8.39 25.78 -14.30
C VAL A 89 9.41 26.87 -14.61
N MET A 90 10.17 26.67 -15.68
CA MET A 90 11.08 27.65 -16.26
C MET A 90 10.78 27.75 -17.76
N THR A 91 10.46 28.95 -18.23
CA THR A 91 10.12 29.21 -19.64
C THR A 91 10.43 30.67 -19.98
N GLY A 92 10.64 30.95 -21.24
CA GLY A 92 10.76 32.31 -21.76
C GLY A 92 9.41 32.99 -21.98
N ASP A 93 9.42 34.13 -22.68
CA ASP A 93 8.20 34.90 -22.98
C ASP A 93 7.21 34.18 -23.87
N ASN A 94 7.66 33.22 -24.67
CA ASN A 94 6.85 32.39 -25.59
C ASN A 94 6.75 30.98 -25.05
N ALA A 95 5.97 30.79 -24.00
CA ALA A 95 5.73 29.48 -23.38
C ALA A 95 5.06 28.50 -24.37
N PRO A 96 5.51 27.24 -24.48
CA PRO A 96 4.88 26.26 -25.36
C PRO A 96 3.46 25.86 -24.86
N ALA A 97 2.54 25.63 -25.82
CA ALA A 97 1.15 25.28 -25.53
C ALA A 97 0.99 24.00 -24.69
N SER A 98 2.01 23.14 -24.67
CA SER A 98 2.06 21.92 -23.85
C SER A 98 2.03 22.18 -22.34
N LEU A 99 2.30 23.41 -21.89
CA LEU A 99 2.23 23.82 -20.50
C LEU A 99 0.78 24.04 -19.99
N THR A 100 -0.23 24.01 -20.85
CA THR A 100 -1.62 24.00 -20.38
C THR A 100 -1.93 22.65 -19.74
N LEU A 101 -2.36 22.66 -18.48
CA LEU A 101 -2.74 21.47 -17.72
C LEU A 101 -4.26 21.34 -17.67
N ASP A 102 -4.81 20.40 -18.44
CA ASP A 102 -6.23 20.07 -18.45
C ASP A 102 -6.48 18.77 -17.70
N PHE A 103 -7.49 18.79 -16.82
CA PHE A 103 -7.93 17.60 -16.10
C PHE A 103 -9.46 17.48 -16.11
N LEU A 104 -9.96 16.34 -16.59
CA LEU A 104 -11.42 16.04 -16.68
C LEU A 104 -12.24 17.14 -17.36
N GLY A 105 -11.67 17.78 -18.40
CA GLY A 105 -12.34 18.85 -19.16
C GLY A 105 -12.33 20.21 -18.46
N THR A 106 -11.50 20.39 -17.47
CA THR A 106 -11.25 21.65 -16.77
C THR A 106 -9.79 22.01 -16.89
N THR A 107 -9.50 23.23 -17.35
CA THR A 107 -8.14 23.76 -17.33
C THR A 107 -7.77 24.11 -15.90
N LEU A 108 -6.75 23.44 -15.36
CA LEU A 108 -6.24 23.67 -14.03
C LEU A 108 -5.19 24.78 -14.02
N VAL A 109 -4.33 24.80 -15.03
CA VAL A 109 -3.33 25.84 -15.25
C VAL A 109 -3.31 26.17 -16.73
N ASP A 110 -3.42 27.43 -17.04
CA ASP A 110 -3.39 27.95 -18.40
C ASP A 110 -2.00 28.54 -18.74
N ILE A 111 -1.66 28.54 -20.02
CA ILE A 111 -0.40 29.11 -20.53
C ILE A 111 -0.24 30.58 -20.14
N ASP A 112 -1.32 31.37 -20.17
CA ASP A 112 -1.29 32.78 -19.78
C ASP A 112 -0.92 32.97 -18.30
N GLN A 113 -1.40 32.08 -17.43
CA GLN A 113 -1.05 32.06 -16.01
C GLN A 113 0.43 31.72 -15.78
N ILE A 114 0.98 30.81 -16.59
CA ILE A 114 2.40 30.45 -16.52
C ILE A 114 3.26 31.61 -17.03
N ALA A 115 2.83 32.30 -18.08
CA ALA A 115 3.52 33.49 -18.57
C ALA A 115 3.49 34.62 -17.54
N ASP A 116 2.39 34.79 -16.80
CA ASP A 116 2.30 35.74 -15.70
C ASP A 116 3.25 35.33 -14.55
N LEU A 117 3.32 34.04 -14.22
CA LEU A 117 4.21 33.51 -13.19
C LEU A 117 5.70 33.75 -13.55
N ALA A 118 6.06 33.54 -14.81
CA ALA A 118 7.44 33.77 -15.29
C ALA A 118 7.90 35.22 -15.16
N ARG A 119 6.96 36.18 -15.23
CA ARG A 119 7.23 37.62 -15.08
C ARG A 119 7.04 38.14 -13.65
N ALA A 120 6.45 37.34 -12.77
CA ALA A 120 6.14 37.75 -11.40
C ALA A 120 7.38 37.71 -10.49
N ASP A 121 7.19 38.18 -9.26
CA ASP A 121 8.19 38.02 -8.19
C ASP A 121 8.57 36.54 -8.02
N PRO A 122 9.85 36.20 -7.79
CA PRO A 122 10.26 34.81 -7.55
C PRO A 122 9.48 34.08 -6.46
N ALA A 123 8.90 34.81 -5.49
CA ALA A 123 8.05 34.24 -4.45
C ALA A 123 6.65 33.92 -4.94
N ALA A 124 6.23 34.37 -6.13
CA ALA A 124 4.89 34.16 -6.65
C ALA A 124 4.62 32.68 -6.96
N SER A 125 3.37 32.29 -6.81
CA SER A 125 2.91 30.92 -7.10
C SER A 125 1.52 30.92 -7.75
N ILE A 126 1.21 29.86 -8.47
CA ILE A 126 -0.13 29.48 -8.86
C ILE A 126 -0.52 28.35 -7.91
N GLY A 127 -1.55 28.54 -7.06
CA GLY A 127 -1.79 27.60 -5.99
C GLY A 127 -3.22 27.57 -5.48
N LEU A 128 -3.43 26.73 -4.46
CA LEU A 128 -4.75 26.47 -3.89
C LEU A 128 -5.19 27.51 -2.86
N ASP A 129 -4.26 28.16 -2.19
CA ASP A 129 -4.61 29.17 -1.18
C ASP A 129 -4.71 30.56 -1.80
N ALA A 130 -5.89 30.87 -2.31
CA ALA A 130 -6.19 32.19 -2.89
C ALA A 130 -6.02 33.39 -1.92
N ASN A 131 -5.83 33.12 -0.63
CA ASN A 131 -5.60 34.15 0.39
C ASN A 131 -4.12 34.31 0.76
N ALA A 132 -3.25 33.43 0.28
CA ALA A 132 -1.82 33.59 0.46
C ALA A 132 -1.31 34.77 -0.37
N ALA A 133 -0.44 35.59 0.22
CA ALA A 133 0.03 36.84 -0.40
C ALA A 133 0.90 36.60 -1.66
N ASP A 134 1.42 35.40 -1.82
CA ASP A 134 2.26 34.94 -2.91
C ASP A 134 1.49 34.24 -4.05
N VAL A 135 0.19 33.97 -3.88
CA VAL A 135 -0.64 33.33 -4.90
C VAL A 135 -1.20 34.37 -5.87
N ILE A 136 -0.71 34.35 -7.12
CA ILE A 136 -1.16 35.27 -8.18
C ILE A 136 -2.38 34.74 -8.93
N HIS A 137 -2.48 33.43 -9.08
CA HIS A 137 -3.63 32.76 -9.71
C HIS A 137 -4.04 31.54 -8.87
N PRO A 138 -5.34 31.41 -8.52
CA PRO A 138 -5.82 30.24 -7.78
C PRO A 138 -6.02 29.05 -8.74
N VAL A 139 -5.54 27.87 -8.34
CA VAL A 139 -5.89 26.60 -8.99
C VAL A 139 -7.26 26.15 -8.50
N PRO A 140 -8.14 25.64 -9.39
CA PRO A 140 -9.40 25.05 -8.97
C PRO A 140 -9.19 23.89 -8.00
N GLU A 141 -9.76 23.99 -6.80
CA GLU A 141 -9.65 22.93 -5.80
C GLU A 141 -10.42 21.69 -6.27
N LEU A 142 -9.77 20.54 -6.30
CA LEU A 142 -10.35 19.25 -6.62
C LEU A 142 -10.57 18.44 -5.33
N LEU A 143 -11.69 17.74 -5.28
CA LEU A 143 -12.05 16.96 -4.10
C LEU A 143 -11.10 15.78 -3.92
N PHE A 144 -10.43 15.68 -2.76
CA PHE A 144 -9.51 14.60 -2.38
C PHE A 144 -8.35 14.32 -3.35
N ALA A 145 -8.09 15.22 -4.29
CA ALA A 145 -6.88 15.15 -5.10
C ALA A 145 -5.69 15.70 -4.28
N PRO A 146 -4.43 15.25 -4.56
CA PRO A 146 -3.29 15.89 -3.92
C PRO A 146 -3.31 17.38 -4.24
N ARG A 147 -3.01 18.22 -3.26
CA ARG A 147 -2.85 19.66 -3.49
C ARG A 147 -1.69 19.84 -4.45
N PHE A 148 -1.80 20.78 -5.38
CA PHE A 148 -0.66 21.12 -6.19
C PHE A 148 -0.51 22.63 -6.33
N SER A 149 0.72 23.08 -6.54
CA SER A 149 1.07 24.45 -6.79
C SER A 149 2.10 24.51 -7.92
N VAL A 150 2.10 25.62 -8.66
CA VAL A 150 3.11 25.88 -9.68
C VAL A 150 3.92 27.09 -9.24
N VAL A 151 5.24 26.95 -9.26
CA VAL A 151 6.20 27.98 -8.86
C VAL A 151 7.26 28.14 -9.95
N GLN A 152 8.04 29.18 -9.89
CA GLN A 152 9.25 29.27 -10.73
C GLN A 152 10.24 28.16 -10.36
N LEU A 153 10.92 27.55 -11.34
CA LEU A 153 11.84 26.43 -11.11
C LEU A 153 12.96 26.80 -10.13
N ALA A 154 13.49 28.02 -10.22
CA ALA A 154 14.51 28.52 -9.29
C ALA A 154 14.00 28.51 -7.83
N ARG A 155 12.72 28.88 -7.62
CA ARG A 155 12.07 28.85 -6.31
C ARG A 155 11.85 27.41 -5.83
N LEU A 156 11.52 26.48 -6.73
CA LEU A 156 11.41 25.07 -6.38
C LEU A 156 12.76 24.53 -5.88
N VAL A 157 13.84 24.79 -6.62
CA VAL A 157 15.21 24.38 -6.26
C VAL A 157 15.65 25.00 -4.92
N GLU A 158 15.38 26.29 -4.70
CA GLU A 158 15.67 26.94 -3.42
C GLU A 158 14.92 26.27 -2.26
N THR A 159 13.65 25.92 -2.48
CA THR A 159 12.82 25.34 -1.42
C THR A 159 13.15 23.88 -1.15
N SER A 160 13.52 23.11 -2.21
CA SER A 160 13.93 21.70 -2.09
C SER A 160 15.38 21.54 -1.61
N GLY A 161 16.18 22.62 -1.72
CA GLY A 161 17.60 22.58 -1.35
C GLY A 161 18.50 21.92 -2.40
N THR A 162 17.95 21.43 -3.52
CA THR A 162 18.71 20.68 -4.51
C THR A 162 18.26 20.96 -5.94
N VAL A 163 19.22 20.94 -6.89
CA VAL A 163 18.97 20.94 -8.34
C VAL A 163 18.78 19.54 -8.89
N ASN A 164 19.07 18.51 -8.08
CA ASN A 164 18.87 17.12 -8.49
C ASN A 164 17.39 16.77 -8.61
N GLY A 165 17.04 15.94 -9.60
CA GLY A 165 15.68 15.53 -9.87
C GLY A 165 15.42 15.22 -11.33
N ALA A 166 14.19 14.76 -11.61
CA ALA A 166 13.74 14.51 -12.98
C ALA A 166 13.15 15.78 -13.59
N TYR A 167 13.71 16.22 -14.69
CA TYR A 167 13.28 17.39 -15.44
C TYR A 167 12.61 16.97 -16.75
N ARG A 168 11.59 17.70 -17.15
CA ARG A 168 10.87 17.47 -18.40
C ARG A 168 11.05 18.67 -19.32
N VAL A 169 11.66 18.42 -20.46
CA VAL A 169 11.90 19.42 -21.49
C VAL A 169 10.83 19.32 -22.56
N SER A 170 10.15 20.42 -22.81
CA SER A 170 9.07 20.52 -23.80
C SER A 170 9.29 21.71 -24.74
N GLY A 171 8.86 21.56 -25.98
CA GLY A 171 9.01 22.61 -27.01
C GLY A 171 10.33 22.60 -27.76
N ALA A 172 11.31 21.79 -27.34
CA ALA A 172 12.61 21.66 -27.98
C ALA A 172 12.63 20.55 -29.04
N ASP A 173 13.40 20.74 -30.09
CA ASP A 173 13.73 19.71 -31.08
C ASP A 173 14.94 18.85 -30.64
N GLU A 174 15.27 17.80 -31.42
CA GLU A 174 16.36 16.87 -31.06
C GLU A 174 17.73 17.55 -31.04
N GLU A 175 17.98 18.57 -31.90
CA GLU A 175 19.26 19.28 -32.00
C GLU A 175 19.44 20.21 -30.76
N GLN A 176 18.39 20.94 -30.41
CA GLN A 176 18.35 21.80 -29.24
C GLN A 176 18.51 20.98 -27.94
N LEU A 177 17.84 19.83 -27.84
CA LEU A 177 18.00 18.94 -26.68
C LEU A 177 19.42 18.40 -26.57
N ALA A 178 20.06 18.03 -27.70
CA ALA A 178 21.45 17.57 -27.70
C ALA A 178 22.42 18.67 -27.25
N GLU A 179 22.16 19.94 -27.62
CA GLU A 179 22.95 21.08 -27.17
C GLU A 179 22.81 21.33 -25.67
N LEU A 180 21.57 21.25 -25.15
CA LEU A 180 21.30 21.31 -23.68
C LEU A 180 22.06 20.21 -22.93
N LEU A 181 21.96 18.97 -23.39
CA LEU A 181 22.64 17.84 -22.75
C LEU A 181 24.15 17.99 -22.74
N SER A 182 24.73 18.47 -23.85
CA SER A 182 26.18 18.76 -23.96
C SER A 182 26.63 19.86 -23.00
N SER A 183 25.80 20.88 -22.82
CA SER A 183 26.05 21.99 -21.88
C SER A 183 26.00 21.52 -20.44
N LEU A 184 24.99 20.72 -20.11
CA LEU A 184 24.84 20.08 -18.78
C LEU A 184 25.99 19.11 -18.52
N GLU A 185 26.37 18.27 -19.48
CA GLU A 185 27.51 17.34 -19.36
C GLU A 185 28.81 18.09 -19.04
N SER A 186 29.04 19.23 -19.70
CA SER A 186 30.23 20.06 -19.43
C SER A 186 30.22 20.71 -18.03
N ALA A 187 29.03 20.96 -17.47
CA ALA A 187 28.86 21.62 -16.17
C ALA A 187 28.86 20.64 -15.00
N THR A 188 28.26 19.46 -15.19
CA THR A 188 28.03 18.47 -14.12
C THR A 188 29.00 17.29 -14.19
N GLY A 189 29.54 16.97 -15.36
CA GLY A 189 30.32 15.76 -15.62
C GLY A 189 29.44 14.51 -15.85
N LEU A 190 28.11 14.64 -15.83
CA LEU A 190 27.18 13.55 -16.16
C LEU A 190 27.12 13.38 -17.69
N SER A 191 27.26 12.15 -18.17
CA SER A 191 27.12 11.91 -19.61
C SER A 191 25.66 12.03 -20.07
N SER A 192 25.46 12.47 -21.31
CA SER A 192 24.15 12.60 -21.94
C SER A 192 23.32 11.30 -21.88
N ASP A 193 23.96 10.13 -22.06
CA ASP A 193 23.31 8.82 -21.97
C ASP A 193 22.78 8.54 -20.55
N ARG A 194 23.51 8.96 -19.52
CA ARG A 194 23.10 8.82 -18.13
C ARG A 194 21.94 9.75 -17.79
N MET A 195 21.95 10.97 -18.26
CA MET A 195 20.86 11.93 -18.04
C MET A 195 19.55 11.48 -18.71
N LEU A 196 19.62 10.77 -19.84
CA LEU A 196 18.45 10.23 -20.55
C LEU A 196 18.03 8.84 -20.05
N ALA A 197 18.83 8.19 -19.21
CA ALA A 197 18.49 6.88 -18.68
C ALA A 197 17.32 7.00 -17.70
N PRO A 198 16.24 6.20 -17.85
CA PRO A 198 15.15 6.24 -16.91
C PRO A 198 15.61 5.78 -15.51
N LEU A 199 15.32 6.58 -14.49
CA LEU A 199 15.57 6.21 -13.11
C LEU A 199 14.72 4.99 -12.74
N ARG A 200 15.36 3.95 -12.21
CA ARG A 200 14.69 2.70 -11.80
C ARG A 200 14.36 2.78 -10.32
N GLY A 201 13.16 3.22 -10.01
CA GLY A 201 12.62 3.18 -8.65
C GLY A 201 11.14 2.86 -8.67
N HIS A 202 10.64 2.08 -7.70
CA HIS A 202 9.23 1.77 -7.56
C HIS A 202 8.69 2.39 -6.28
N VAL A 203 7.77 3.33 -6.42
CA VAL A 203 6.84 3.65 -5.35
C VAL A 203 5.69 2.65 -5.44
N THR A 204 5.69 1.66 -4.58
CA THR A 204 4.61 0.66 -4.50
C THR A 204 3.46 1.19 -3.63
N ASP A 205 2.58 2.00 -4.23
CA ASP A 205 1.22 2.05 -3.71
C ASP A 205 0.54 0.74 -4.10
N SER A 206 0.27 -0.12 -3.13
CA SER A 206 -0.34 -1.43 -3.36
C SER A 206 -1.78 -1.33 -3.90
N GLY A 207 -2.41 -0.16 -3.86
CA GLY A 207 -3.82 0.05 -4.22
C GLY A 207 -4.78 -0.92 -3.51
N MET A 208 -4.35 -1.49 -2.39
CA MET A 208 -5.05 -2.57 -1.71
C MET A 208 -6.38 -2.10 -1.15
N SER A 209 -6.44 -0.90 -0.60
CA SER A 209 -7.67 -0.28 -0.10
C SER A 209 -8.71 -0.08 -1.21
N ALA A 210 -8.28 0.37 -2.39
CA ALA A 210 -9.15 0.52 -3.56
C ALA A 210 -9.67 -0.84 -4.05
N ARG A 211 -8.82 -1.88 -4.13
CA ARG A 211 -9.23 -3.24 -4.53
C ARG A 211 -10.23 -3.85 -3.56
N LEU A 212 -10.02 -3.65 -2.25
CA LEU A 212 -10.96 -4.10 -1.22
C LEU A 212 -12.32 -3.41 -1.37
N LEU A 213 -12.31 -2.09 -1.53
CA LEU A 213 -13.54 -1.31 -1.73
C LEU A 213 -14.28 -1.73 -3.01
N GLN A 214 -13.57 -2.02 -4.11
CA GLN A 214 -14.15 -2.61 -5.33
C GLN A 214 -14.84 -3.95 -5.04
N GLY A 215 -14.20 -4.82 -4.27
CA GLY A 215 -14.81 -6.10 -3.84
C GLY A 215 -16.11 -5.89 -3.07
N PHE A 216 -16.15 -4.94 -2.13
CA PHE A 216 -17.37 -4.57 -1.39
C PHE A 216 -18.47 -4.05 -2.30
N VAL A 217 -18.13 -3.17 -3.24
CA VAL A 217 -19.10 -2.62 -4.20
C VAL A 217 -19.72 -3.73 -5.03
N ILE A 218 -18.92 -4.65 -5.58
CA ILE A 218 -19.40 -5.79 -6.38
C ILE A 218 -20.32 -6.68 -5.52
N ALA A 219 -19.91 -7.03 -4.30
CA ALA A 219 -20.72 -7.88 -3.42
C ALA A 219 -22.07 -7.21 -3.08
N THR A 220 -22.07 -5.91 -2.79
CA THR A 220 -23.28 -5.15 -2.46
C THR A 220 -24.19 -4.98 -3.68
N ALA A 221 -23.63 -4.78 -4.88
CA ALA A 221 -24.38 -4.71 -6.12
C ALA A 221 -25.05 -6.07 -6.46
N LEU A 222 -24.35 -7.17 -6.27
CA LEU A 222 -24.91 -8.51 -6.41
C LEU A 222 -26.05 -8.76 -5.42
N LEU A 223 -25.91 -8.29 -4.18
CA LEU A 223 -26.98 -8.34 -3.18
C LEU A 223 -28.20 -7.52 -3.60
N LEU A 224 -27.98 -6.29 -4.10
CA LEU A 224 -29.05 -5.44 -4.62
C LEU A 224 -29.78 -6.12 -5.77
N LEU A 225 -29.04 -6.63 -6.76
CA LEU A 225 -29.60 -7.35 -7.90
C LEU A 225 -30.45 -8.54 -7.44
N LEU A 226 -29.96 -9.31 -6.49
CA LEU A 226 -30.66 -10.42 -5.90
C LEU A 226 -31.99 -10.01 -5.26
N VAL A 227 -31.97 -8.98 -4.41
CA VAL A 227 -33.16 -8.45 -3.74
C VAL A 227 -34.17 -7.99 -4.79
N LEU A 228 -33.74 -7.26 -5.82
CA LEU A 228 -34.62 -6.78 -6.90
C LEU A 228 -35.20 -7.93 -7.73
N LEU A 229 -34.42 -8.93 -8.08
CA LEU A 229 -34.91 -10.12 -8.77
C LEU A 229 -35.89 -10.92 -7.93
N PHE A 230 -35.67 -11.02 -6.63
CA PHE A 230 -36.60 -11.66 -5.72
C PHE A 230 -37.93 -10.91 -5.61
N GLU A 231 -37.87 -9.58 -5.48
CA GLU A 231 -39.07 -8.72 -5.50
C GLU A 231 -39.82 -8.85 -6.83
N ALA A 232 -39.12 -8.85 -7.98
CA ALA A 232 -39.68 -9.05 -9.29
C ALA A 232 -40.42 -10.40 -9.40
N VAL A 233 -39.78 -11.50 -8.99
CA VAL A 233 -40.38 -12.84 -9.01
C VAL A 233 -41.62 -12.92 -8.13
N ARG A 234 -41.58 -12.32 -6.93
CA ARG A 234 -42.73 -12.26 -6.03
C ARG A 234 -43.90 -11.50 -6.66
N ALA A 235 -43.58 -10.48 -7.46
CA ALA A 235 -44.57 -9.62 -8.11
C ALA A 235 -45.19 -10.25 -9.38
N PHE A 236 -44.68 -11.36 -9.94
CA PHE A 236 -45.17 -11.95 -11.19
C PHE A 236 -46.65 -12.32 -11.17
N ARG A 237 -47.19 -12.83 -10.06
CA ARG A 237 -48.62 -13.13 -9.97
C ARG A 237 -49.46 -11.86 -10.06
N VAL A 238 -49.03 -10.78 -9.44
CA VAL A 238 -49.69 -9.47 -9.50
C VAL A 238 -49.57 -8.89 -10.92
N LEU A 239 -48.41 -9.06 -11.56
CA LEU A 239 -48.18 -8.71 -12.96
C LEU A 239 -49.17 -9.46 -13.87
N GLY A 240 -49.38 -10.76 -13.67
CA GLY A 240 -50.35 -11.56 -14.41
C GLY A 240 -51.78 -10.96 -14.33
N VAL A 241 -52.24 -10.57 -13.15
CA VAL A 241 -53.53 -9.91 -12.95
C VAL A 241 -53.58 -8.53 -13.63
N HIS A 242 -52.49 -7.73 -13.53
CA HIS A 242 -52.40 -6.44 -14.21
C HIS A 242 -52.49 -6.56 -15.73
N LEU A 243 -51.88 -7.60 -16.32
CA LEU A 243 -51.94 -7.88 -17.76
C LEU A 243 -53.33 -8.30 -18.22
N LEU A 244 -54.05 -9.08 -17.41
CA LEU A 244 -55.45 -9.44 -17.67
C LEU A 244 -56.36 -8.22 -17.64
N LEU A 245 -56.03 -7.20 -16.83
CA LEU A 245 -56.72 -5.92 -16.77
C LEU A 245 -56.30 -4.94 -17.88
N GLY A 246 -55.52 -5.38 -18.87
CA GLY A 246 -55.07 -4.55 -19.99
C GLY A 246 -53.96 -3.55 -19.65
N ARG A 247 -53.31 -3.63 -18.48
CA ARG A 247 -52.23 -2.70 -18.09
C ARG A 247 -50.88 -3.13 -18.70
N SER A 248 -50.02 -2.13 -18.99
CA SER A 248 -48.72 -2.39 -19.61
C SER A 248 -47.70 -2.99 -18.62
N ARG A 249 -46.78 -3.83 -19.13
CA ARG A 249 -45.66 -4.42 -18.37
C ARG A 249 -44.71 -3.35 -17.87
N LEU A 250 -44.37 -2.37 -18.73
CA LEU A 250 -43.52 -1.24 -18.38
C LEU A 250 -44.14 -0.40 -17.26
N GLY A 251 -45.42 -0.10 -17.31
CA GLY A 251 -46.11 0.62 -16.25
C GLY A 251 -46.07 -0.10 -14.91
N PHE A 252 -46.18 -1.44 -14.92
CA PHE A 252 -46.03 -2.24 -13.71
C PHE A 252 -44.61 -2.23 -13.18
N ALA A 253 -43.59 -2.38 -14.05
CA ALA A 253 -42.16 -2.34 -13.66
C ALA A 253 -41.79 -0.99 -13.03
N VAL A 254 -42.26 0.12 -13.60
CA VAL A 254 -42.05 1.47 -13.06
C VAL A 254 -42.64 1.61 -11.66
N VAL A 255 -43.86 1.14 -11.45
CA VAL A 255 -44.50 1.23 -10.12
C VAL A 255 -43.79 0.37 -9.09
N LEU A 256 -43.36 -0.85 -9.46
CA LEU A 256 -42.67 -1.76 -8.56
C LEU A 256 -41.26 -1.24 -8.16
N LEU A 257 -40.54 -0.71 -9.14
CA LEU A 257 -39.13 -0.26 -8.93
C LEU A 257 -39.03 1.22 -8.49
N ARG A 258 -40.19 1.94 -8.45
CA ARG A 258 -40.23 3.36 -8.05
C ARG A 258 -39.48 3.69 -6.77
N PRO A 259 -39.56 2.91 -5.65
CA PRO A 259 -38.83 3.22 -4.42
C PRO A 259 -37.32 3.20 -4.63
N VAL A 260 -36.83 2.30 -5.50
CA VAL A 260 -35.39 2.15 -5.80
C VAL A 260 -34.93 3.30 -6.68
N VAL A 261 -35.74 3.69 -7.69
CA VAL A 261 -35.43 4.85 -8.54
C VAL A 261 -35.39 6.13 -7.70
N VAL A 262 -36.32 6.31 -6.77
CA VAL A 262 -36.29 7.45 -5.83
C VAL A 262 -35.06 7.42 -4.99
N ALA A 263 -34.60 6.24 -4.51
CA ALA A 263 -33.35 6.11 -3.76
C ALA A 263 -32.11 6.48 -4.59
N ILE A 264 -32.08 6.11 -5.87
CA ILE A 264 -31.02 6.51 -6.80
C ILE A 264 -30.95 8.04 -6.93
N VAL A 265 -32.10 8.69 -7.16
CA VAL A 265 -32.16 10.16 -7.24
C VAL A 265 -31.76 10.82 -5.92
N ALA A 266 -32.21 10.26 -4.79
CA ALA A 266 -31.82 10.74 -3.47
C ALA A 266 -30.31 10.58 -3.20
N THR A 267 -29.70 9.51 -3.68
CA THR A 267 -28.25 9.29 -3.56
C THR A 267 -27.46 10.36 -4.32
N ILE A 268 -27.88 10.69 -5.55
CA ILE A 268 -27.29 11.79 -6.33
C ILE A 268 -27.41 13.11 -5.55
N ALA A 269 -28.61 13.43 -5.07
CA ALA A 269 -28.85 14.67 -4.34
C ALA A 269 -28.00 14.75 -3.04
N LEU A 270 -27.90 13.64 -2.29
CA LEU A 270 -27.09 13.57 -1.09
C LEU A 270 -25.59 13.74 -1.40
N SER A 271 -25.08 13.13 -2.47
CA SER A 271 -23.69 13.31 -2.90
C SER A 271 -23.40 14.76 -3.27
N MET A 272 -24.32 15.43 -3.97
CA MET A 272 -24.19 16.84 -4.34
C MET A 272 -24.23 17.80 -3.13
N ILE A 273 -24.91 17.42 -2.05
CA ILE A 273 -24.94 18.22 -0.80
C ILE A 273 -23.70 17.93 0.05
N ALA A 274 -23.25 16.67 0.09
CA ALA A 274 -22.11 16.28 0.93
C ALA A 274 -20.79 16.93 0.47
N VAL A 275 -20.59 17.09 -0.84
CA VAL A 275 -19.36 17.66 -1.39
C VAL A 275 -19.07 19.09 -0.90
N PRO A 276 -20.00 20.05 -0.97
CA PRO A 276 -19.78 21.39 -0.43
C PRO A 276 -19.48 21.42 1.09
N LEU A 277 -20.08 20.46 1.83
CA LEU A 277 -19.85 20.34 3.27
C LEU A 277 -18.46 19.79 3.62
N MET A 278 -17.83 19.08 2.70
CA MET A 278 -16.48 18.54 2.86
C MET A 278 -15.39 19.48 2.32
N ALA A 279 -15.78 20.52 1.59
CA ALA A 279 -14.83 21.49 1.04
C ALA A 279 -14.19 22.35 2.15
N PRO A 280 -12.88 22.56 2.13
CA PRO A 280 -12.21 23.48 3.04
C PRO A 280 -12.80 24.88 2.92
N GLY A 281 -13.14 25.50 4.06
CA GLY A 281 -13.72 26.84 4.09
C GLY A 281 -15.11 26.98 3.47
N TYR A 282 -15.79 25.84 3.15
CA TYR A 282 -17.11 25.81 2.48
C TYR A 282 -17.14 26.56 1.12
N SER A 283 -15.97 26.72 0.49
CA SER A 283 -15.87 27.32 -0.83
C SER A 283 -16.34 26.29 -1.90
N VAL A 284 -17.28 26.70 -2.74
CA VAL A 284 -17.81 25.85 -3.81
C VAL A 284 -17.48 26.51 -5.15
N ASN A 285 -16.68 25.85 -5.93
CA ASN A 285 -16.36 26.27 -7.30
C ASN A 285 -17.03 25.36 -8.36
N PRO A 286 -17.17 25.79 -9.61
CA PRO A 286 -17.81 25.02 -10.67
C PRO A 286 -17.14 23.66 -10.92
N THR A 287 -15.83 23.58 -10.78
CA THR A 287 -15.02 22.36 -10.98
C THR A 287 -15.31 21.31 -9.91
N MET A 288 -15.42 21.74 -8.64
CA MET A 288 -15.81 20.88 -7.54
C MET A 288 -17.22 20.33 -7.73
N LEU A 289 -18.17 21.15 -8.21
CA LEU A 289 -19.52 20.69 -8.54
C LEU A 289 -19.55 19.70 -9.71
N ALA A 290 -18.72 19.92 -10.74
CA ALA A 290 -18.56 18.98 -11.85
C ALA A 290 -17.97 17.65 -11.40
N ALA A 291 -16.94 17.68 -10.56
CA ALA A 291 -16.34 16.48 -9.95
C ALA A 291 -17.35 15.74 -9.06
N ALA A 292 -18.11 16.46 -8.25
CA ALA A 292 -19.19 15.90 -7.44
C ALA A 292 -20.29 15.23 -8.27
N TRP A 293 -20.72 15.90 -9.35
CA TRP A 293 -21.70 15.36 -10.28
C TRP A 293 -21.20 14.09 -10.94
N SER A 294 -19.97 14.07 -11.45
CA SER A 294 -19.39 12.88 -12.08
C SER A 294 -19.23 11.73 -11.09
N ALA A 295 -18.82 11.98 -9.85
CA ALA A 295 -18.74 10.99 -8.78
C ALA A 295 -20.13 10.43 -8.43
N ALA A 296 -21.15 11.30 -8.31
CA ALA A 296 -22.52 10.90 -8.02
C ALA A 296 -23.11 10.05 -9.14
N VAL A 297 -22.88 10.42 -10.41
CA VAL A 297 -23.31 9.64 -11.59
C VAL A 297 -22.59 8.28 -11.61
N ALA A 298 -21.29 8.23 -11.43
CA ALA A 298 -20.55 6.99 -11.32
C ALA A 298 -21.09 6.09 -10.20
N GLY A 299 -21.41 6.69 -9.05
CA GLY A 299 -21.99 6.02 -7.88
C GLY A 299 -23.31 5.31 -8.12
N VAL A 300 -24.11 5.76 -9.07
CA VAL A 300 -25.42 5.16 -9.37
C VAL A 300 -25.44 4.23 -10.59
N LEU A 301 -24.36 4.14 -11.37
CA LEU A 301 -24.31 3.30 -12.57
C LEU A 301 -24.62 1.82 -12.27
N LEU A 302 -24.04 1.26 -11.24
CA LEU A 302 -24.30 -0.13 -10.82
C LEU A 302 -25.74 -0.34 -10.32
N PRO A 303 -26.28 0.49 -9.41
CA PRO A 303 -27.71 0.44 -9.06
C PRO A 303 -28.64 0.56 -10.25
N VAL A 304 -28.37 1.47 -11.20
CA VAL A 304 -29.15 1.61 -12.44
C VAL A 304 -29.09 0.34 -13.28
N GLY A 305 -27.91 -0.27 -13.43
CA GLY A 305 -27.74 -1.56 -14.10
C GLY A 305 -28.56 -2.67 -13.44
N CYS A 306 -28.55 -2.76 -12.10
CA CYS A 306 -29.35 -3.73 -11.35
C CYS A 306 -30.85 -3.52 -11.56
N VAL A 307 -31.31 -2.26 -11.56
CA VAL A 307 -32.72 -1.91 -11.85
C VAL A 307 -33.09 -2.27 -13.29
N ALA A 308 -32.22 -1.99 -14.26
CA ALA A 308 -32.46 -2.34 -15.67
C ALA A 308 -32.58 -3.87 -15.86
N ILE A 309 -31.73 -4.65 -15.25
CA ILE A 309 -31.78 -6.12 -15.29
C ILE A 309 -33.10 -6.63 -14.67
N ALA A 310 -33.50 -6.08 -13.52
CA ALA A 310 -34.75 -6.45 -12.85
C ALA A 310 -35.99 -6.04 -13.71
N ALA A 311 -35.95 -4.88 -14.34
CA ALA A 311 -36.99 -4.42 -15.24
C ALA A 311 -37.10 -5.30 -16.51
N LEU A 312 -35.94 -5.67 -17.11
CA LEU A 312 -35.87 -6.61 -18.22
C LEU A 312 -36.48 -7.97 -17.85
N ALA A 313 -36.18 -8.48 -16.65
CA ALA A 313 -36.77 -9.72 -16.17
C ALA A 313 -38.27 -9.65 -16.07
N LEU A 314 -38.86 -8.50 -15.66
CA LEU A 314 -40.32 -8.28 -15.63
C LEU A 314 -40.95 -8.18 -17.02
N VAL A 315 -40.26 -7.51 -17.95
CA VAL A 315 -40.80 -7.29 -19.32
C VAL A 315 -40.67 -8.56 -20.19
N ALA A 316 -39.60 -9.35 -19.99
CA ALA A 316 -39.33 -10.56 -20.80
C ALA A 316 -40.31 -11.73 -20.50
N VAL A 317 -41.02 -11.71 -19.37
CA VAL A 317 -41.95 -12.77 -18.99
C VAL A 317 -43.17 -12.79 -19.92
N LYS A 318 -43.49 -13.99 -20.45
CA LYS A 318 -44.71 -14.19 -21.25
C LYS A 318 -45.97 -14.09 -20.35
N PRO A 319 -47.08 -13.45 -20.80
CA PRO A 319 -48.30 -13.31 -19.96
C PRO A 319 -48.83 -14.64 -19.45
N VAL A 320 -48.87 -15.64 -20.30
CA VAL A 320 -49.32 -17.00 -19.95
C VAL A 320 -48.50 -17.63 -18.85
N ASP A 321 -47.17 -17.46 -18.90
CA ASP A 321 -46.24 -18.00 -17.89
C ASP A 321 -46.36 -17.24 -16.55
N ALA A 322 -46.60 -15.93 -16.62
CA ALA A 322 -46.84 -15.09 -15.43
C ALA A 322 -48.12 -15.49 -14.70
N ILE A 323 -49.21 -15.69 -15.46
CA ILE A 323 -50.53 -16.12 -14.92
C ILE A 323 -50.46 -17.53 -14.37
N ALA A 324 -49.81 -18.45 -15.12
CA ALA A 324 -49.66 -19.85 -14.72
C ALA A 324 -48.64 -20.07 -13.60
N GLY A 325 -47.90 -19.05 -13.23
CA GLY A 325 -46.77 -19.15 -12.24
C GLY A 325 -45.64 -20.06 -12.73
N ARG A 326 -45.54 -20.30 -14.03
CA ARG A 326 -44.59 -21.22 -14.66
C ARG A 326 -43.28 -20.57 -15.06
N PHE A 327 -42.99 -19.38 -14.58
CA PHE A 327 -41.69 -18.78 -14.82
C PHE A 327 -40.57 -19.70 -14.36
N SER A 328 -39.45 -19.69 -15.10
CA SER A 328 -38.30 -20.61 -14.84
C SER A 328 -37.61 -20.31 -13.50
N ARG A 329 -38.33 -20.57 -12.41
CA ARG A 329 -37.77 -20.53 -11.04
C ARG A 329 -36.47 -21.34 -10.92
N ARG A 330 -36.27 -22.31 -11.84
CA ARG A 330 -35.04 -23.11 -11.92
C ARG A 330 -33.83 -22.26 -12.34
N ILE A 331 -34.02 -21.34 -13.32
CA ILE A 331 -32.97 -20.41 -13.75
C ILE A 331 -32.58 -19.49 -12.60
N LEU A 332 -33.58 -18.91 -11.93
CA LEU A 332 -33.37 -18.04 -10.78
C LEU A 332 -32.64 -18.77 -9.64
N LEU A 333 -32.99 -20.04 -9.42
CA LEU A 333 -32.32 -20.89 -8.41
C LEU A 333 -30.86 -21.15 -8.79
N GLY A 334 -30.57 -21.39 -10.08
CA GLY A 334 -29.20 -21.52 -10.59
C GLY A 334 -28.38 -20.24 -10.46
N VAL A 335 -28.95 -19.09 -10.79
CA VAL A 335 -28.30 -17.77 -10.61
C VAL A 335 -28.00 -17.51 -9.14
N LEU A 336 -28.96 -17.77 -8.24
CA LEU A 336 -28.78 -17.58 -6.81
C LEU A 336 -27.71 -18.52 -6.22
N ALA A 337 -27.67 -19.75 -6.70
CA ALA A 337 -26.64 -20.71 -6.32
C ALA A 337 -25.24 -20.26 -6.79
N GLY A 338 -25.15 -19.71 -8.02
CA GLY A 338 -23.91 -19.13 -8.54
C GLY A 338 -23.42 -17.94 -7.72
N ILE A 339 -24.33 -17.02 -7.36
CA ILE A 339 -24.00 -15.88 -6.50
C ILE A 339 -23.56 -16.34 -5.10
N HIS A 340 -24.23 -17.36 -4.54
CA HIS A 340 -23.82 -17.95 -3.27
C HIS A 340 -22.42 -18.56 -3.31
N ALA A 341 -22.10 -19.29 -4.38
CA ALA A 341 -20.76 -19.84 -4.59
C ALA A 341 -19.69 -18.73 -4.72
N MET A 342 -19.98 -17.66 -5.48
CA MET A 342 -19.08 -16.51 -5.61
C MET A 342 -18.90 -15.78 -4.26
N ALA A 343 -19.95 -15.61 -3.48
CA ALA A 343 -19.87 -14.99 -2.16
C ALA A 343 -18.99 -15.83 -1.19
N MET A 344 -19.13 -17.16 -1.24
CA MET A 344 -18.29 -18.07 -0.46
C MET A 344 -16.82 -18.03 -0.94
N ALA A 345 -16.59 -17.94 -2.24
CA ALA A 345 -15.23 -17.76 -2.77
C ALA A 345 -14.61 -16.44 -2.28
N GLY A 346 -15.36 -15.33 -2.34
CA GLY A 346 -14.92 -14.04 -1.81
C GLY A 346 -14.63 -14.09 -0.30
N PHE A 347 -15.49 -14.72 0.48
CA PHE A 347 -15.29 -14.94 1.91
C PHE A 347 -13.99 -15.74 2.19
N THR A 348 -13.77 -16.82 1.43
CA THR A 348 -12.58 -17.65 1.54
C THR A 348 -11.31 -16.88 1.22
N THR A 349 -11.30 -16.16 0.10
CA THR A 349 -10.17 -15.35 -0.34
C THR A 349 -9.83 -14.28 0.71
N THR A 350 -10.84 -13.63 1.28
CA THR A 350 -10.64 -12.61 2.32
C THR A 350 -9.94 -13.18 3.56
N PHE A 351 -10.32 -14.38 4.00
CA PHE A 351 -9.64 -15.06 5.12
C PHE A 351 -8.20 -15.46 4.80
N ILE A 352 -7.94 -15.92 3.57
CA ILE A 352 -6.58 -16.26 3.14
C ILE A 352 -5.68 -15.02 3.19
N PHE A 353 -6.17 -13.89 2.69
CA PHE A 353 -5.42 -12.63 2.74
C PHE A 353 -5.25 -12.09 4.18
N LEU A 354 -6.21 -12.33 5.08
CA LEU A 354 -6.11 -11.89 6.46
C LEU A 354 -5.01 -12.63 7.25
N ASP A 355 -4.62 -13.81 6.82
CA ASP A 355 -3.63 -14.64 7.55
C ASP A 355 -2.26 -13.92 7.68
N GLY A 356 -1.83 -13.20 6.65
CA GLY A 356 -0.62 -12.38 6.67
C GLY A 356 -0.68 -11.29 7.75
N PRO A 357 -1.60 -10.32 7.62
CA PRO A 357 -1.76 -9.25 8.63
C PRO A 357 -2.01 -9.76 10.06
N MET A 358 -2.70 -10.86 10.24
CA MET A 358 -2.89 -11.45 11.58
C MET A 358 -1.61 -12.03 12.17
N LYS A 359 -0.78 -12.70 11.34
CA LYS A 359 0.54 -13.18 11.79
C LYS A 359 1.43 -12.00 12.17
N GLU A 360 1.44 -10.97 11.34
CA GLU A 360 2.20 -9.76 11.56
C GLU A 360 1.74 -9.03 12.84
N ALA A 361 0.42 -8.91 13.07
CA ALA A 361 -0.12 -8.38 14.31
C ALA A 361 0.29 -9.21 15.54
N GLY A 362 0.32 -10.54 15.40
CA GLY A 362 0.80 -11.44 16.46
C GLY A 362 2.30 -11.26 16.74
N THR A 363 3.10 -11.11 15.69
CA THR A 363 4.54 -10.83 15.80
C THR A 363 4.78 -9.48 16.46
N LEU A 364 4.05 -8.43 16.04
CA LEU A 364 4.19 -7.09 16.64
C LEU A 364 3.78 -7.04 18.11
N ALA A 365 2.82 -7.85 18.53
CA ALA A 365 2.48 -7.93 19.96
C ALA A 365 3.67 -8.45 20.80
N GLY A 366 4.37 -9.48 20.30
CA GLY A 366 5.59 -9.98 20.92
C GLY A 366 6.76 -8.98 20.81
N VAL A 367 6.88 -8.32 19.67
CA VAL A 367 7.87 -7.23 19.47
C VAL A 367 7.63 -6.10 20.47
N SER A 368 6.40 -5.63 20.61
CA SER A 368 6.07 -4.54 21.54
C SER A 368 6.48 -4.84 22.98
N GLU A 369 6.35 -6.09 23.43
CA GLU A 369 6.77 -6.50 24.75
C GLU A 369 8.28 -6.61 24.88
N SER A 370 8.96 -7.28 23.93
CA SER A 370 10.41 -7.48 23.96
C SER A 370 11.20 -6.19 23.73
N TRP A 371 10.67 -5.26 22.92
CA TRP A 371 11.33 -4.00 22.58
C TRP A 371 11.07 -2.87 23.59
N ALA A 372 10.23 -3.08 24.58
CA ALA A 372 9.96 -2.08 25.63
C ALA A 372 11.23 -1.63 26.37
N ALA A 373 12.23 -2.51 26.50
CA ALA A 373 13.51 -2.19 27.15
C ALA A 373 14.35 -1.16 26.37
N VAL A 374 14.15 -1.03 25.08
CA VAL A 374 14.87 -0.12 24.16
C VAL A 374 13.98 0.94 23.56
N ALA A 375 12.77 1.13 24.08
CA ALA A 375 11.76 2.02 23.53
C ALA A 375 12.22 3.49 23.39
N ASP A 376 13.14 3.93 24.25
CA ASP A 376 13.70 5.29 24.26
C ASP A 376 14.91 5.46 23.30
N GLN A 377 15.43 4.36 22.73
CA GLN A 377 16.44 4.43 21.70
C GLN A 377 15.80 4.84 20.37
N GLU A 378 16.55 5.57 19.57
CA GLU A 378 16.08 6.02 18.25
C GLU A 378 16.77 5.24 17.14
N ILE A 379 16.02 4.87 16.13
CA ILE A 379 16.44 4.15 14.93
C ILE A 379 16.17 4.99 13.70
N LEU A 380 16.93 4.75 12.64
CA LEU A 380 16.70 5.41 11.36
C LEU A 380 15.35 4.96 10.79
N TYR A 381 14.43 5.92 10.71
CA TYR A 381 13.05 5.70 10.27
C TYR A 381 12.89 5.86 8.77
N GLN A 382 13.37 6.98 8.25
CA GLN A 382 13.31 7.28 6.82
C GLN A 382 14.48 8.16 6.38
N THR A 383 14.74 8.08 5.08
CA THR A 383 15.63 8.96 4.34
C THR A 383 15.02 9.28 2.99
N LYS A 384 15.45 10.36 2.36
CA LYS A 384 15.03 10.79 1.03
C LYS A 384 16.24 10.74 0.09
N ALA A 385 15.99 10.74 -1.20
CA ALA A 385 17.06 10.71 -2.16
C ALA A 385 17.89 12.01 -2.16
N GLY A 386 17.25 13.17 -1.99
CA GLY A 386 17.95 14.45 -2.04
C GLY A 386 18.77 14.58 -3.32
N GLU A 387 20.04 14.97 -3.19
CA GLU A 387 21.02 15.01 -4.27
C GLU A 387 21.47 13.60 -4.72
N ASP A 388 21.22 12.57 -3.92
CA ASP A 388 21.73 11.22 -4.11
C ASP A 388 20.83 10.28 -4.91
N GLU A 389 20.02 10.77 -5.82
CA GLU A 389 19.13 9.90 -6.61
C GLU A 389 19.87 8.76 -7.33
N ALA A 390 21.11 9.00 -7.79
CA ALA A 390 21.93 7.97 -8.41
C ALA A 390 22.34 6.87 -7.43
N SER A 391 22.59 7.20 -6.17
CA SER A 391 22.90 6.24 -5.11
C SER A 391 21.69 5.35 -4.81
N PHE A 392 20.50 5.93 -4.74
CA PHE A 392 19.24 5.18 -4.57
C PHE A 392 18.89 4.33 -5.80
N ALA A 393 19.30 4.76 -6.99
CA ALA A 393 19.19 3.98 -8.24
C ALA A 393 20.27 2.90 -8.39
N GLY A 394 21.25 2.81 -7.47
CA GLY A 394 22.36 1.86 -7.52
C GLY A 394 23.41 2.22 -8.57
N GLN A 395 23.52 3.50 -8.97
CA GLN A 395 24.46 4.00 -9.98
C GLN A 395 25.64 4.75 -9.36
N SER A 396 25.53 5.19 -8.12
CA SER A 396 26.56 5.84 -7.32
C SER A 396 26.63 5.22 -5.93
N GLY A 397 27.75 5.35 -5.24
CA GLY A 397 27.94 4.99 -3.84
C GLY A 397 28.17 6.21 -2.94
N GLN A 398 27.78 7.43 -3.41
CA GLN A 398 28.07 8.65 -2.68
C GLN A 398 27.31 8.71 -1.36
N TYR A 399 26.02 8.52 -1.39
CA TYR A 399 25.17 8.47 -0.19
C TYR A 399 25.67 7.49 0.88
N GLN A 400 26.15 6.31 0.46
CA GLN A 400 26.71 5.34 1.38
C GLN A 400 28.02 5.83 2.01
N ARG A 401 28.88 6.54 1.23
CA ARG A 401 30.11 7.17 1.74
C ARG A 401 29.80 8.27 2.73
N ASP A 402 28.87 9.16 2.41
CA ASP A 402 28.46 10.28 3.26
C ASP A 402 27.90 9.78 4.59
N PHE A 403 27.08 8.73 4.53
CA PHE A 403 26.55 8.08 5.73
C PHE A 403 27.62 7.37 6.56
N TYR A 404 28.60 6.75 5.89
CA TYR A 404 29.74 6.14 6.56
C TYR A 404 30.64 7.19 7.23
N ASP A 405 30.94 8.29 6.56
CA ASP A 405 31.75 9.39 7.09
C ASP A 405 31.04 10.07 8.28
N TRP A 406 29.73 10.27 8.17
CA TRP A 406 28.91 10.74 9.29
C TRP A 406 29.00 9.77 10.48
N TYR A 407 28.79 8.48 10.28
CA TYR A 407 28.87 7.49 11.35
C TYR A 407 30.27 7.42 11.97
N THR A 408 31.30 7.43 11.17
CA THR A 408 32.72 7.42 11.63
C THR A 408 32.98 8.62 12.55
N SER A 409 32.41 9.79 12.25
CA SER A 409 32.61 10.98 13.09
C SER A 409 31.96 10.91 14.47
N ILE A 410 31.04 9.96 14.69
CA ILE A 410 30.27 9.83 15.94
C ILE A 410 30.37 8.44 16.60
N ALA A 411 31.09 7.48 15.99
CA ALA A 411 31.11 6.08 16.42
C ALA A 411 31.46 5.91 17.90
N ASP A 412 32.40 6.73 18.43
CA ASP A 412 32.86 6.70 19.82
C ASP A 412 32.01 7.58 20.75
N ALA A 413 31.04 8.32 20.20
CA ALA A 413 30.26 9.26 21.01
C ALA A 413 29.29 8.52 21.95
N ARG A 414 29.12 9.09 23.14
CA ARG A 414 28.23 8.53 24.15
C ARG A 414 26.76 8.54 23.65
N GLY A 415 26.11 7.40 23.72
CA GLY A 415 24.72 7.22 23.29
C GLY A 415 24.59 6.94 21.80
N VAL A 416 25.70 6.67 21.11
CA VAL A 416 25.75 6.15 19.77
C VAL A 416 26.17 4.68 19.85
N GLY A 417 25.45 3.81 19.17
CA GLY A 417 25.78 2.40 19.06
C GLY A 417 25.41 1.88 17.68
N LEU A 418 26.13 0.86 17.24
CA LEU A 418 25.77 0.13 16.01
C LEU A 418 25.42 -1.30 16.41
N VAL A 419 24.25 -1.75 15.98
CA VAL A 419 23.85 -3.16 16.12
C VAL A 419 23.05 -3.58 14.89
N ASN A 420 23.48 -4.67 14.29
CA ASN A 420 22.68 -5.43 13.35
C ASN A 420 22.78 -6.91 13.70
N SER A 421 21.67 -7.63 13.64
CA SER A 421 21.69 -9.04 13.96
C SER A 421 20.81 -9.85 13.03
N GLN A 422 21.25 -11.05 12.75
CA GLN A 422 20.54 -11.98 11.88
C GLN A 422 20.42 -13.33 12.57
N TYR A 423 19.20 -13.87 12.59
CA TYR A 423 19.01 -15.28 12.92
C TYR A 423 19.21 -16.13 11.67
N VAL A 424 20.30 -16.86 11.66
CA VAL A 424 20.64 -17.79 10.58
C VAL A 424 19.90 -19.09 10.84
N ASP A 425 18.76 -19.28 10.20
CA ASP A 425 17.95 -20.49 10.29
C ASP A 425 18.43 -21.58 9.30
N ARG A 426 17.76 -22.72 9.30
CA ARG A 426 18.11 -23.83 8.40
C ARG A 426 17.93 -23.48 6.92
N SER A 427 16.97 -22.67 6.59
CA SER A 427 16.71 -22.28 5.19
C SER A 427 17.83 -21.41 4.63
N VAL A 428 18.39 -20.52 5.47
CA VAL A 428 19.57 -19.71 5.14
C VAL A 428 20.82 -20.60 5.02
N LEU A 429 21.03 -21.52 5.96
CA LEU A 429 22.15 -22.47 5.91
C LEU A 429 22.11 -23.36 4.66
N ASP A 430 20.93 -23.82 4.24
CA ASP A 430 20.75 -24.60 3.04
C ASP A 430 21.15 -23.80 1.78
N VAL A 431 20.79 -22.52 1.71
CA VAL A 431 21.21 -21.63 0.62
C VAL A 431 22.73 -21.40 0.67
N TRP A 432 23.28 -21.14 1.85
CA TRP A 432 24.71 -20.89 2.01
C TRP A 432 25.57 -22.08 1.67
N SER A 433 25.08 -23.32 1.86
CA SER A 433 25.79 -24.54 1.46
C SER A 433 26.11 -24.62 -0.03
N GLY A 434 25.38 -23.87 -0.86
CA GLY A 434 25.66 -23.72 -2.30
C GLY A 434 26.64 -22.57 -2.64
N VAL A 435 26.98 -21.75 -1.68
CA VAL A 435 27.81 -20.53 -1.87
C VAL A 435 29.16 -20.63 -1.16
N TYR A 436 29.17 -21.08 0.10
CA TYR A 436 30.35 -21.18 0.94
C TYR A 436 30.86 -22.62 1.05
N GLN A 437 32.16 -22.78 1.21
CA GLN A 437 32.80 -24.11 1.42
C GLN A 437 32.55 -24.61 2.84
N SER A 438 32.55 -23.68 3.81
CA SER A 438 32.32 -23.98 5.22
C SER A 438 31.02 -23.36 5.68
N VAL A 439 30.07 -24.20 6.09
CA VAL A 439 28.75 -23.72 6.57
C VAL A 439 28.45 -24.40 7.92
N PRO A 440 28.04 -23.65 8.97
CA PRO A 440 27.60 -24.22 10.23
C PRO A 440 26.39 -25.16 10.05
N GLU A 441 26.36 -26.27 10.79
CA GLU A 441 25.26 -27.26 10.67
C GLU A 441 24.01 -26.89 11.49
N ARG A 442 24.14 -25.97 12.46
CA ARG A 442 23.04 -25.55 13.35
C ARG A 442 22.64 -24.10 13.15
N PRO A 443 21.38 -23.74 13.31
CA PRO A 443 20.95 -22.35 13.37
C PRO A 443 21.65 -21.59 14.50
N PHE A 444 21.93 -20.29 14.26
CA PHE A 444 22.61 -19.44 15.23
C PHE A 444 22.28 -17.97 15.02
N TRP A 445 22.54 -17.15 16.03
CA TRP A 445 22.53 -15.71 15.92
C TRP A 445 23.89 -15.17 15.50
N TYR A 446 23.90 -14.37 14.45
CA TYR A 446 25.03 -13.55 14.05
C TYR A 446 24.74 -12.10 14.42
N VAL A 447 25.58 -11.49 15.24
CA VAL A 447 25.43 -10.15 15.78
C VAL A 447 26.63 -9.32 15.40
N VAL A 448 26.41 -8.23 14.67
CA VAL A 448 27.40 -7.20 14.36
C VAL A 448 27.14 -6.06 15.33
N ALA A 449 28.06 -5.74 16.21
CA ALA A 449 27.83 -4.70 17.21
C ALA A 449 29.10 -3.90 17.53
N SER A 450 28.94 -2.58 17.71
CA SER A 450 30.02 -1.72 18.16
C SER A 450 30.32 -1.94 19.64
N PRO A 451 31.54 -1.62 20.11
CA PRO A 451 31.89 -1.71 21.53
C PRO A 451 30.95 -0.97 22.45
N ASN A 452 30.50 0.24 22.06
CA ASN A 452 29.53 1.06 22.81
C ASN A 452 28.17 0.38 22.91
N ALA A 453 27.70 -0.26 21.85
CA ALA A 453 26.44 -0.98 21.86
C ALA A 453 26.48 -2.22 22.74
N LEU A 454 27.56 -2.98 22.71
CA LEU A 454 27.76 -4.13 23.58
C LEU A 454 27.86 -3.70 25.06
N ALA A 455 28.61 -2.66 25.35
CA ALA A 455 28.75 -2.12 26.71
C ALA A 455 27.40 -1.62 27.26
N SER A 456 26.57 -1.01 26.43
CA SER A 456 25.20 -0.55 26.83
C SER A 456 24.29 -1.69 27.23
N GLN A 457 24.58 -2.91 26.78
CA GLN A 457 23.84 -4.14 27.11
C GLN A 457 24.53 -4.96 28.22
N GLY A 458 25.51 -4.40 28.89
CA GLY A 458 26.25 -5.09 29.96
C GLY A 458 27.34 -6.06 29.46
N PHE A 459 27.56 -6.15 28.15
CA PHE A 459 28.59 -7.03 27.58
C PHE A 459 29.92 -6.26 27.45
N ALA A 460 30.86 -6.59 28.30
CA ALA A 460 32.20 -5.98 28.29
C ALA A 460 33.12 -6.71 27.31
N VAL A 461 33.62 -6.00 26.31
CA VAL A 461 34.67 -6.48 25.40
C VAL A 461 36.03 -6.12 25.98
N ASP A 462 37.03 -7.05 25.88
CA ASP A 462 38.40 -6.77 26.28
C ASP A 462 38.98 -5.59 25.47
N ALA A 463 39.61 -4.65 26.16
CA ALA A 463 40.15 -3.43 25.55
C ALA A 463 41.17 -3.73 24.43
N GLY A 464 41.98 -4.78 24.57
CA GLY A 464 42.91 -5.16 23.52
C GLY A 464 42.23 -5.73 22.26
N LEU A 465 41.00 -6.27 22.38
CA LEU A 465 40.24 -6.69 21.23
C LEU A 465 39.58 -5.49 20.54
N VAL A 466 39.19 -4.47 21.31
CA VAL A 466 38.66 -3.21 20.75
C VAL A 466 39.77 -2.48 19.98
N GLU A 467 40.96 -2.33 20.55
CA GLU A 467 42.14 -1.72 19.89
C GLU A 467 42.47 -2.44 18.55
N ARG A 468 42.35 -3.75 18.51
CA ARG A 468 42.55 -4.52 17.26
C ARG A 468 41.45 -4.26 16.24
N ALA A 469 40.19 -4.15 16.68
CA ALA A 469 39.10 -3.81 15.80
C ALA A 469 39.26 -2.39 15.21
N GLU A 470 39.68 -1.41 16.03
CA GLU A 470 40.03 -0.04 15.61
C GLU A 470 41.22 0.02 14.67
N ALA A 471 42.15 -0.95 14.77
CA ALA A 471 43.24 -1.11 13.83
C ALA A 471 42.84 -1.78 12.50
N GLY A 472 41.56 -2.10 12.31
CA GLY A 472 41.02 -2.71 11.10
C GLY A 472 40.92 -4.23 11.11
N GLU A 473 41.22 -4.93 12.21
CA GLU A 473 41.05 -6.37 12.28
C GLU A 473 39.57 -6.74 12.49
N ARG A 474 39.08 -7.75 11.79
CA ARG A 474 37.72 -8.29 12.03
C ARG A 474 37.77 -9.24 13.23
N VAL A 475 37.28 -8.79 14.37
CA VAL A 475 37.32 -9.50 15.66
C VAL A 475 35.99 -10.21 15.89
N PHE A 476 36.01 -11.53 15.82
CA PHE A 476 34.86 -12.38 16.07
C PHE A 476 34.90 -13.03 17.44
N LEU A 477 33.82 -12.91 18.21
CA LEU A 477 33.63 -13.60 19.47
C LEU A 477 32.72 -14.81 19.24
N ILE A 478 33.22 -16.00 19.61
CA ILE A 478 32.50 -17.26 19.42
C ILE A 478 32.21 -17.85 20.80
N PRO A 479 30.98 -18.28 21.11
CA PRO A 479 30.65 -18.88 22.40
C PRO A 479 31.46 -20.14 22.65
N ASP A 480 32.01 -20.30 23.86
CA ASP A 480 32.75 -21.49 24.29
C ASP A 480 31.86 -22.74 24.41
N SER A 481 30.55 -22.57 24.47
CA SER A 481 29.54 -23.63 24.40
C SER A 481 29.53 -24.41 23.10
N TRP A 482 30.12 -23.86 22.01
CA TRP A 482 30.17 -24.54 20.72
C TRP A 482 31.24 -25.66 20.72
N THR A 483 30.89 -26.78 20.11
CA THR A 483 31.84 -27.92 19.98
C THR A 483 32.94 -27.63 18.97
N GLY A 484 34.07 -28.34 19.01
CA GLY A 484 35.20 -28.11 18.12
C GLY A 484 34.91 -28.14 16.63
N SER A 485 34.05 -29.05 16.18
CA SER A 485 33.62 -29.11 14.76
C SER A 485 32.73 -27.90 14.38
N ALA A 486 31.82 -27.50 15.25
CA ALA A 486 30.95 -26.33 15.02
C ALA A 486 31.75 -25.02 15.03
N GLN A 487 32.75 -24.90 15.94
CA GLN A 487 33.67 -23.76 15.94
C GLN A 487 34.51 -23.72 14.65
N ALA A 488 34.98 -24.85 14.16
CA ALA A 488 35.77 -24.90 12.93
C ALA A 488 34.91 -24.48 11.72
N ALA A 489 33.69 -24.96 11.63
CA ALA A 489 32.75 -24.62 10.54
C ALA A 489 32.39 -23.12 10.54
N VAL A 490 32.05 -22.53 11.71
CA VAL A 490 31.71 -21.10 11.78
C VAL A 490 32.93 -20.21 11.51
N ARG A 491 34.13 -20.58 11.97
CA ARG A 491 35.37 -19.85 11.65
C ARG A 491 35.67 -19.88 10.16
N GLY A 492 35.51 -21.03 9.52
CA GLY A 492 35.63 -21.15 8.06
C GLY A 492 34.66 -20.23 7.32
N TRP A 493 33.39 -20.29 7.69
CA TRP A 493 32.36 -19.43 7.11
C TRP A 493 32.65 -17.93 7.31
N LEU A 494 33.02 -17.52 8.54
CA LEU A 494 33.34 -16.12 8.85
C LEU A 494 34.57 -15.62 8.07
N GLY A 495 35.56 -16.47 7.86
CA GLY A 495 36.70 -16.15 7.01
C GLY A 495 36.29 -15.94 5.54
N GLU A 496 35.51 -16.86 4.97
CA GLU A 496 34.99 -16.76 3.61
C GLU A 496 34.06 -15.56 3.44
N HIS A 497 33.19 -15.31 4.43
CA HIS A 497 32.26 -14.18 4.44
C HIS A 497 32.99 -12.83 4.51
N SER A 498 34.13 -12.77 5.14
CA SER A 498 34.96 -11.56 5.22
C SER A 498 35.83 -11.33 3.98
N ASP A 499 35.96 -12.33 3.08
CA ASP A 499 36.74 -12.21 1.86
C ASP A 499 35.94 -11.61 0.72
N VAL A 500 36.02 -10.29 0.56
CA VAL A 500 35.36 -9.52 -0.49
C VAL A 500 36.21 -9.52 -1.74
N ALA A 501 35.67 -10.08 -2.83
CA ALA A 501 36.39 -10.28 -4.09
C ALA A 501 36.40 -9.06 -5.03
N TYR A 502 35.58 -8.04 -4.76
CA TYR A 502 35.47 -6.82 -5.59
C TYR A 502 36.01 -5.60 -4.86
N GLU A 503 36.34 -4.54 -5.58
CA GLU A 503 36.75 -3.26 -5.01
C GLU A 503 35.55 -2.57 -4.37
N PRO A 504 35.58 -2.27 -3.06
CA PRO A 504 34.44 -1.68 -2.37
C PRO A 504 34.31 -0.19 -2.66
N ALA A 505 33.08 0.35 -2.60
CA ALA A 505 32.84 1.78 -2.66
C ALA A 505 33.43 2.52 -1.44
N ILE A 506 33.46 1.85 -0.28
CA ILE A 506 34.03 2.33 0.97
C ILE A 506 35.19 1.40 1.36
N ARG A 507 36.42 1.91 1.24
CA ARG A 507 37.61 1.17 1.58
C ARG A 507 38.02 1.46 3.03
N THR A 508 37.82 0.50 3.92
CA THR A 508 38.20 0.58 5.33
C THR A 508 39.62 0.05 5.56
N ALA A 509 40.19 0.25 6.75
CA ALA A 509 41.51 -0.25 7.11
C ALA A 509 41.62 -1.80 7.03
N PHE A 510 40.51 -2.52 7.19
CA PHE A 510 40.47 -3.98 7.00
C PHE A 510 41.03 -4.42 5.65
N PHE A 511 40.80 -3.66 4.59
CA PHE A 511 41.24 -4.04 3.23
C PHE A 511 42.76 -3.94 3.02
N ASP A 512 43.48 -3.32 3.93
CA ASP A 512 44.94 -3.21 3.82
C ASP A 512 45.63 -4.52 4.23
N ASP A 513 45.21 -5.12 5.35
CA ASP A 513 45.86 -6.34 5.91
C ASP A 513 44.95 -7.58 5.90
N ARG A 514 43.62 -7.40 5.83
CA ARG A 514 42.59 -8.46 5.84
C ARG A 514 42.72 -9.48 6.96
N ILE A 515 43.09 -9.01 8.17
CA ILE A 515 43.28 -9.86 9.33
C ILE A 515 41.92 -10.18 9.97
N VAL A 516 41.71 -11.49 10.20
CA VAL A 516 40.54 -12.00 10.91
C VAL A 516 40.97 -12.69 12.20
N THR A 517 40.41 -12.26 13.32
CA THR A 517 40.73 -12.76 14.65
C THR A 517 39.52 -13.43 15.28
N PHE A 518 39.74 -14.56 15.91
CA PHE A 518 38.72 -15.32 16.62
C PHE A 518 39.03 -15.45 18.09
N GLN A 519 38.13 -15.03 18.96
CA GLN A 519 38.22 -15.16 20.40
C GLN A 519 37.02 -15.93 20.94
N ASN A 520 37.27 -16.89 21.85
CA ASN A 520 36.18 -17.55 22.55
C ASN A 520 35.70 -16.68 23.73
N TYR A 521 34.39 -16.65 24.00
CA TYR A 521 33.82 -15.96 25.13
C TYR A 521 32.82 -16.86 25.87
N HIS A 522 32.63 -16.59 27.15
CA HIS A 522 31.65 -17.27 27.99
C HIS A 522 30.38 -16.44 28.03
N PRO A 523 29.20 -16.93 27.51
CA PRO A 523 27.95 -16.21 27.58
C PRO A 523 27.47 -16.02 29.00
N ALA A 524 27.53 -14.80 29.53
CA ALA A 524 27.11 -14.48 30.90
C ALA A 524 25.69 -13.88 30.96
N GLU A 525 25.37 -13.03 30.01
CA GLU A 525 24.07 -12.32 29.93
C GLU A 525 23.45 -12.46 28.56
N ALA A 526 22.14 -12.31 28.50
CA ALA A 526 21.41 -12.33 27.22
C ALA A 526 21.52 -10.95 26.55
N LEU A 527 21.95 -10.94 25.29
CA LEU A 527 21.95 -9.74 24.46
C LEU A 527 20.55 -9.51 23.84
N PHE A 528 20.13 -8.27 23.78
CA PHE A 528 18.96 -7.90 22.99
C PHE A 528 19.36 -7.85 21.50
N PRO A 529 18.75 -8.70 20.65
CA PRO A 529 19.26 -8.89 19.29
C PRO A 529 18.82 -7.81 18.30
N TRP A 530 18.01 -6.83 18.70
CA TRP A 530 17.48 -5.80 17.78
C TRP A 530 16.80 -6.40 16.53
N SER A 531 16.10 -7.51 16.71
CA SER A 531 15.41 -8.22 15.66
C SER A 531 13.98 -8.56 16.05
N THR A 532 13.07 -8.50 15.09
CA THR A 532 11.67 -8.91 15.26
C THR A 532 11.49 -10.43 15.21
N ASN A 533 12.57 -11.19 14.99
CA ASN A 533 12.50 -12.65 14.95
C ASN A 533 12.13 -13.24 16.33
N PRO A 534 11.08 -14.08 16.40
CA PRO A 534 10.62 -14.66 17.65
C PRO A 534 11.68 -15.45 18.44
N ALA A 535 12.69 -15.99 17.76
CA ALA A 535 13.79 -16.73 18.40
C ALA A 535 14.63 -15.84 19.33
N GLY A 536 14.57 -14.52 19.19
CA GLY A 536 15.33 -13.55 19.97
C GLY A 536 14.53 -12.79 21.05
N TRP A 537 13.22 -12.99 21.17
CA TRP A 537 12.39 -12.19 22.10
C TRP A 537 12.77 -12.29 23.58
N ASN A 538 13.38 -13.39 24.00
CA ASN A 538 13.88 -13.56 25.36
C ASN A 538 15.38 -13.20 25.51
N GLY A 539 15.95 -12.53 24.52
CA GLY A 539 17.38 -12.30 24.43
C GLY A 539 18.17 -13.51 23.89
N VAL A 540 19.40 -13.26 23.53
CA VAL A 540 20.30 -14.24 22.90
C VAL A 540 21.55 -14.40 23.76
N THR A 541 21.88 -15.63 24.17
CA THR A 541 23.02 -15.92 25.05
C THR A 541 24.22 -16.49 24.32
N ASP A 542 24.03 -17.14 23.16
CA ASP A 542 25.07 -17.88 22.44
C ASP A 542 25.30 -17.37 21.00
N ALA A 543 25.28 -16.06 20.82
CA ALA A 543 25.50 -15.42 19.54
C ALA A 543 26.95 -15.50 19.09
N VAL A 544 27.17 -15.59 17.78
CA VAL A 544 28.45 -15.25 17.16
C VAL A 544 28.47 -13.73 16.97
N ILE A 545 29.44 -13.05 17.57
CA ILE A 545 29.47 -11.58 17.61
C ILE A 545 30.68 -11.08 16.82
N LEU A 546 30.46 -10.14 15.91
CA LEU A 546 31.51 -9.31 15.34
C LEU A 546 31.60 -8.02 16.16
N VAL A 547 32.76 -7.75 16.73
CA VAL A 547 33.06 -6.44 17.31
C VAL A 547 33.42 -5.51 16.15
N THR A 548 32.48 -4.63 15.80
CA THR A 548 32.61 -3.77 14.62
C THR A 548 32.97 -2.34 14.99
N THR A 549 33.90 -1.76 14.24
CA THR A 549 34.28 -0.36 14.25
C THR A 549 34.25 0.14 12.80
N PRO A 550 34.23 1.45 12.54
CA PRO A 550 34.29 1.94 11.15
C PRO A 550 35.47 1.34 10.35
N GLU A 551 36.60 1.12 10.99
CA GLU A 551 37.86 0.68 10.37
C GLU A 551 37.84 -0.77 9.92
N ASN A 552 36.99 -1.63 10.51
CA ASN A 552 36.98 -3.07 10.20
C ASN A 552 35.72 -3.54 9.41
N MET A 553 34.88 -2.61 8.95
CA MET A 553 33.71 -2.92 8.14
C MET A 553 34.09 -3.42 6.75
N ILE A 554 33.29 -4.36 6.23
CA ILE A 554 33.23 -4.72 4.81
C ILE A 554 31.98 -4.09 4.20
N PRO A 555 31.81 -4.10 2.85
CA PRO A 555 30.67 -3.45 2.19
C PRO A 555 29.31 -3.86 2.74
N PHE A 556 29.19 -5.10 3.23
CA PHE A 556 27.96 -5.59 3.83
C PHE A 556 27.53 -4.77 5.06
N GLU A 557 28.49 -4.24 5.83
CA GLU A 557 28.22 -3.37 6.97
C GLU A 557 28.29 -1.89 6.57
N SER A 558 29.38 -1.45 5.92
CA SER A 558 29.64 -0.03 5.65
C SER A 558 28.62 0.60 4.68
N GLU A 559 28.17 -0.14 3.66
CA GLU A 559 27.18 0.35 2.69
C GLU A 559 25.73 0.21 3.19
N SER A 560 25.53 -0.47 4.33
CA SER A 560 24.20 -0.70 4.92
C SER A 560 23.87 0.23 6.10
N LEU A 561 24.74 1.18 6.44
CA LEU A 561 24.54 2.09 7.58
C LEU A 561 23.28 2.95 7.43
N ALA A 562 22.93 3.30 6.21
CA ALA A 562 21.72 4.06 5.86
C ALA A 562 20.43 3.21 5.78
N ALA A 563 20.48 1.94 6.13
CA ALA A 563 19.33 1.07 6.11
C ALA A 563 18.27 1.50 7.14
N VAL A 564 17.02 1.59 6.72
CA VAL A 564 15.90 2.09 7.53
C VAL A 564 15.05 0.96 8.09
N GLY A 565 14.37 1.21 9.20
CA GLY A 565 13.39 0.31 9.78
C GLY A 565 13.88 -0.48 11.00
N LEU A 566 12.96 -1.21 11.61
CA LEU A 566 13.13 -1.80 12.93
C LEU A 566 14.29 -2.82 13.00
N ASP A 567 14.33 -3.76 12.05
CA ASP A 567 15.36 -4.80 11.98
C ASP A 567 16.63 -4.36 11.25
N ASN A 568 16.51 -3.40 10.31
CA ASN A 568 17.56 -3.09 9.35
C ASN A 568 18.41 -1.87 9.73
N SER A 569 17.88 -0.94 10.54
CA SER A 569 18.68 0.22 10.95
C SER A 569 19.89 -0.24 11.75
N TYR A 570 21.09 0.07 11.28
CA TYR A 570 22.34 -0.30 11.95
C TYR A 570 22.65 0.63 13.13
N VAL A 571 22.57 1.94 12.91
CA VAL A 571 22.92 2.95 13.90
C VAL A 571 21.78 3.18 14.87
N LYS A 572 22.05 3.09 16.16
CA LYS A 572 21.12 3.34 17.27
C LYS A 572 21.59 4.58 18.01
N LEU A 573 20.67 5.52 18.22
CA LEU A 573 20.98 6.76 18.92
C LEU A 573 20.17 6.86 20.20
N SER A 574 20.78 7.32 21.28
CA SER A 574 19.99 7.86 22.38
C SER A 574 19.35 9.18 21.95
N ARG A 575 18.23 9.57 22.55
CA ARG A 575 17.56 10.84 22.26
C ARG A 575 18.48 12.07 22.33
N GLY A 576 19.48 12.05 23.21
CA GLY A 576 20.48 13.11 23.31
C GLY A 576 21.47 13.11 22.15
N ALA A 577 21.93 11.93 21.74
CA ALA A 577 22.83 11.76 20.61
C ALA A 577 22.13 12.15 19.29
N SER A 578 20.89 11.72 19.09
CA SER A 578 20.08 12.10 17.93
C SER A 578 19.96 13.62 17.76
N LYS A 579 19.60 14.31 18.83
CA LYS A 579 19.54 15.79 18.81
C LYS A 579 20.88 16.45 18.49
N SER A 580 22.00 15.82 18.86
CA SER A 580 23.33 16.39 18.67
C SER A 580 23.93 16.07 17.31
N TYR A 581 23.63 14.90 16.74
CA TYR A 581 24.34 14.35 15.59
C TYR A 581 23.45 14.07 14.38
N ALA A 582 22.12 13.97 14.57
CA ALA A 582 21.16 13.80 13.48
C ALA A 582 20.35 15.10 13.18
N ASN A 583 20.84 16.25 13.62
CA ASN A 583 20.24 17.53 13.23
C ASN A 583 20.85 18.06 11.93
N GLN A 584 20.08 18.83 11.21
CA GLN A 584 20.42 19.35 9.89
C GLN A 584 21.80 20.06 9.85
N SER A 585 22.15 20.85 10.87
CA SER A 585 23.43 21.55 10.97
C SER A 585 24.63 20.62 11.13
N TYR A 586 24.44 19.42 11.69
CA TYR A 586 25.52 18.43 11.80
C TYR A 586 25.60 17.56 10.54
N LEU A 587 24.45 17.19 10.00
CA LEU A 587 24.33 16.39 8.77
C LEU A 587 24.90 17.10 7.54
N SER A 588 24.74 18.45 7.46
CA SER A 588 25.31 19.25 6.36
C SER A 588 26.84 19.23 6.25
N ARG A 589 27.56 18.70 7.23
CA ARG A 589 29.02 18.48 7.13
C ARG A 589 29.36 17.27 6.28
N PHE A 590 28.36 16.44 5.99
CA PHE A 590 28.49 15.14 5.32
C PHE A 590 27.52 15.04 4.14
N ASP A 591 27.04 16.17 3.63
CA ASP A 591 26.08 16.25 2.52
C ASP A 591 24.82 15.39 2.73
N LEU A 592 24.33 15.28 4.00
CA LEU A 592 23.15 14.50 4.38
C LEU A 592 21.95 15.35 4.82
N ASP A 593 22.04 16.67 4.73
CA ASP A 593 21.01 17.59 5.20
C ASP A 593 19.79 17.65 4.27
N ASP A 594 19.95 17.37 2.99
CA ASP A 594 18.87 17.28 2.02
C ASP A 594 18.24 15.87 1.96
N ASN A 595 18.91 14.86 2.51
CA ASN A 595 18.40 13.48 2.55
C ASN A 595 17.27 13.26 3.58
N GLY A 596 16.89 14.28 4.34
CA GLY A 596 15.81 14.19 5.32
C GLY A 596 15.98 13.03 6.28
N VAL A 597 17.20 12.85 6.79
CA VAL A 597 17.55 11.77 7.73
C VAL A 597 16.74 11.93 9.02
N GLU A 598 15.83 11.00 9.27
CA GLU A 598 14.92 11.06 10.43
C GLU A 598 15.12 9.84 11.33
N TYR A 599 15.46 10.11 12.59
CA TYR A 599 15.52 9.12 13.66
C TYR A 599 14.26 9.19 14.51
N LEU A 600 13.63 8.04 14.75
CA LEU A 600 12.40 7.92 15.51
C LEU A 600 12.58 7.00 16.71
N PRO A 601 12.01 7.35 17.90
CA PRO A 601 12.01 6.43 19.04
C PRO A 601 11.38 5.09 18.68
N VAL A 602 12.01 4.01 19.09
CA VAL A 602 11.53 2.64 18.83
C VAL A 602 10.09 2.45 19.31
N GLY A 603 9.75 3.01 20.47
CA GLY A 603 8.40 2.95 21.01
C GLY A 603 7.35 3.56 20.07
N ASP A 604 7.65 4.71 19.48
CA ASP A 604 6.77 5.41 18.55
C ASP A 604 6.66 4.64 17.21
N PHE A 605 7.78 4.11 16.73
CA PHE A 605 7.80 3.27 15.52
C PHE A 605 6.93 2.02 15.67
N VAL A 606 7.09 1.27 16.77
CA VAL A 606 6.29 0.06 17.05
C VAL A 606 4.82 0.41 17.25
N ALA A 607 4.50 1.53 17.90
CA ALA A 607 3.14 2.01 18.06
C ALA A 607 2.50 2.37 16.71
N GLY A 608 3.25 3.03 15.82
CA GLY A 608 2.81 3.36 14.46
C GLY A 608 2.51 2.11 13.62
N LEU A 609 3.41 1.14 13.60
CA LEU A 609 3.20 -0.16 12.95
C LEU A 609 1.98 -0.89 13.50
N THR A 610 1.84 -0.94 14.82
CA THR A 610 0.70 -1.59 15.48
C THR A 610 -0.62 -0.95 15.07
N LYS A 611 -0.68 0.38 15.04
CA LYS A 611 -1.87 1.14 14.60
C LYS A 611 -2.22 0.86 13.13
N SER A 612 -1.21 0.83 12.25
CA SER A 612 -1.39 0.53 10.83
C SER A 612 -1.97 -0.87 10.62
N ILE A 613 -1.37 -1.89 11.24
CA ILE A 613 -1.82 -3.29 11.11
C ILE A 613 -3.19 -3.49 11.75
N GLN A 614 -3.46 -2.87 12.90
CA GLN A 614 -4.79 -2.92 13.51
C GLN A 614 -5.87 -2.36 12.58
N SER A 615 -5.59 -1.28 11.87
CA SER A 615 -6.52 -0.71 10.89
C SER A 615 -6.82 -1.69 9.74
N VAL A 616 -5.80 -2.38 9.24
CA VAL A 616 -5.96 -3.42 8.21
C VAL A 616 -6.77 -4.60 8.74
N VAL A 617 -6.44 -5.11 9.92
CA VAL A 617 -7.17 -6.24 10.54
C VAL A 617 -8.64 -5.88 10.81
N GLN A 618 -8.92 -4.66 11.27
CA GLN A 618 -10.29 -4.18 11.48
C GLN A 618 -11.07 -4.10 10.16
N LEU A 619 -10.47 -3.57 9.09
CA LEU A 619 -11.08 -3.51 7.77
C LEU A 619 -11.44 -4.90 7.24
N PHE A 620 -10.50 -5.85 7.31
CA PHE A 620 -10.75 -7.24 6.93
C PHE A 620 -11.81 -7.91 7.82
N GLY A 621 -11.80 -7.62 9.13
CA GLY A 621 -12.80 -8.11 10.06
C GLY A 621 -14.22 -7.68 9.68
N VAL A 622 -14.40 -6.40 9.37
CA VAL A 622 -15.70 -5.87 8.88
C VAL A 622 -16.11 -6.54 7.57
N MET A 623 -15.17 -6.73 6.64
CA MET A 623 -15.44 -7.39 5.36
C MET A 623 -15.87 -8.85 5.54
N ILE A 624 -15.19 -9.59 6.39
CA ILE A 624 -15.55 -10.98 6.73
C ILE A 624 -16.94 -11.07 7.36
N LEU A 625 -17.25 -10.19 8.31
CA LEU A 625 -18.58 -10.11 8.90
C LEU A 625 -19.65 -9.86 7.85
N PHE A 626 -19.43 -8.88 6.98
CA PHE A 626 -20.35 -8.53 5.89
C PHE A 626 -20.56 -9.71 4.93
N LEU A 627 -19.50 -10.31 4.42
CA LEU A 627 -19.56 -11.44 3.49
C LEU A 627 -20.18 -12.68 4.16
N GLY A 628 -19.89 -12.91 5.43
CA GLY A 628 -20.48 -13.99 6.21
C GLY A 628 -22.00 -13.85 6.35
N LEU A 629 -22.48 -12.67 6.76
CA LEU A 629 -23.91 -12.37 6.82
C LEU A 629 -24.55 -12.47 5.43
N PHE A 630 -23.85 -12.00 4.40
CA PHE A 630 -24.33 -12.09 3.02
C PHE A 630 -24.51 -13.55 2.58
N CYS A 631 -23.54 -14.43 2.85
CA CYS A 631 -23.66 -15.86 2.55
C CYS A 631 -24.87 -16.52 3.27
N LEU A 632 -25.11 -16.15 4.53
CA LEU A 632 -26.27 -16.66 5.29
C LEU A 632 -27.60 -16.15 4.73
N LEU A 633 -27.68 -14.89 4.30
CA LEU A 633 -28.84 -14.32 3.63
C LEU A 633 -29.09 -15.00 2.28
N LEU A 634 -28.05 -15.22 1.48
CA LEU A 634 -28.15 -15.95 0.21
C LEU A 634 -28.65 -17.38 0.41
N LEU A 635 -28.13 -18.08 1.40
CA LEU A 635 -28.62 -19.41 1.76
C LEU A 635 -30.10 -19.40 2.12
N THR A 636 -30.52 -18.42 2.92
CA THR A 636 -31.95 -18.25 3.30
C THR A 636 -32.82 -18.01 2.08
N ALA A 637 -32.38 -17.14 1.17
CA ALA A 637 -33.07 -16.85 -0.07
C ALA A 637 -33.16 -18.08 -0.98
N LEU A 638 -32.05 -18.83 -1.11
CA LEU A 638 -31.97 -20.07 -1.88
C LEU A 638 -32.94 -21.13 -1.36
N MET A 639 -32.98 -21.34 -0.05
CA MET A 639 -33.89 -22.31 0.57
C MET A 639 -35.36 -21.92 0.40
N ARG A 640 -35.69 -20.64 0.57
CA ARG A 640 -37.05 -20.13 0.34
C ARG A 640 -37.47 -20.29 -1.12
N LEU A 641 -36.58 -19.94 -2.05
CA LEU A 641 -36.84 -20.09 -3.49
C LEU A 641 -36.99 -21.54 -3.89
N TYR A 642 -36.12 -22.43 -3.34
CA TYR A 642 -36.22 -23.87 -3.56
C TYR A 642 -37.58 -24.40 -3.09
N SER A 643 -38.00 -24.03 -1.87
CA SER A 643 -39.27 -24.47 -1.31
C SER A 643 -40.48 -23.97 -2.12
N THR A 644 -40.44 -22.78 -2.65
CA THR A 644 -41.54 -22.24 -3.50
C THR A 644 -41.55 -22.84 -4.91
N THR A 645 -40.36 -23.18 -5.44
CA THR A 645 -40.21 -23.79 -6.77
C THR A 645 -40.72 -25.22 -6.82
N TYR A 646 -40.46 -25.99 -5.81
CA TYR A 646 -40.81 -27.41 -5.72
C TYR A 646 -41.93 -27.70 -4.74
N ARG A 647 -42.84 -26.71 -4.48
CA ARG A 647 -43.89 -26.79 -3.45
C ARG A 647 -44.72 -28.05 -3.55
N GLU A 648 -45.27 -28.36 -4.73
CA GLU A 648 -46.16 -29.54 -4.95
C GLU A 648 -45.41 -30.84 -4.74
N SER A 649 -44.23 -30.98 -5.32
CA SER A 649 -43.37 -32.17 -5.17
C SER A 649 -42.96 -32.41 -3.70
N MET A 650 -42.67 -31.33 -2.98
CA MET A 650 -42.32 -31.41 -1.56
C MET A 650 -43.49 -31.84 -0.67
N ALA A 651 -44.66 -31.31 -0.97
CA ALA A 651 -45.86 -31.68 -0.23
C ALA A 651 -46.24 -33.16 -0.43
N VAL A 652 -46.21 -33.64 -1.70
CA VAL A 652 -46.43 -35.06 -2.00
C VAL A 652 -45.38 -35.96 -1.30
N LYS A 653 -44.10 -35.62 -1.38
CA LYS A 653 -43.04 -36.37 -0.70
C LYS A 653 -43.26 -36.38 0.84
N ARG A 654 -43.71 -35.27 1.40
CA ARG A 654 -43.99 -35.18 2.84
C ARG A 654 -45.17 -36.06 3.27
N MET A 655 -46.23 -36.08 2.44
CA MET A 655 -47.37 -36.99 2.68
C MET A 655 -46.98 -38.47 2.59
N LEU A 656 -45.99 -38.77 1.72
CA LEU A 656 -45.43 -40.13 1.61
C LEU A 656 -44.43 -40.47 2.71
N GLY A 657 -44.25 -39.61 3.73
CA GLY A 657 -43.39 -39.88 4.90
C GLY A 657 -41.89 -39.57 4.70
N TYR A 658 -41.50 -38.93 3.59
CA TYR A 658 -40.08 -38.57 3.38
C TYR A 658 -39.62 -37.57 4.45
N SER A 659 -38.38 -37.74 4.95
CA SER A 659 -37.75 -36.84 5.89
C SER A 659 -37.45 -35.48 5.27
N SER A 660 -37.36 -34.41 6.07
CA SER A 660 -36.98 -33.06 5.58
C SER A 660 -35.61 -33.07 4.91
N SER A 661 -34.66 -33.87 5.39
CA SER A 661 -33.32 -34.01 4.77
C SER A 661 -33.41 -34.64 3.37
N SER A 662 -34.27 -35.63 3.16
CA SER A 662 -34.44 -36.26 1.84
C SER A 662 -35.13 -35.33 0.85
N ILE A 663 -36.06 -34.49 1.30
CA ILE A 663 -36.79 -33.52 0.48
C ILE A 663 -35.84 -32.41 -0.04
N PHE A 664 -34.94 -31.95 0.82
CA PHE A 664 -33.97 -30.88 0.50
C PHE A 664 -32.60 -31.44 0.06
N ALA A 665 -32.44 -32.74 -0.20
CA ALA A 665 -31.18 -33.36 -0.57
C ALA A 665 -30.45 -32.65 -1.72
N PRO A 666 -31.10 -32.23 -2.85
CA PRO A 666 -30.40 -31.54 -3.92
C PRO A 666 -29.82 -30.18 -3.48
N ALA A 667 -30.54 -29.43 -2.65
CA ALA A 667 -30.04 -28.18 -2.11
C ALA A 667 -28.90 -28.40 -1.10
N PHE A 668 -28.98 -29.49 -0.32
CA PHE A 668 -27.93 -29.90 0.58
C PHE A 668 -26.62 -30.24 -0.15
N VAL A 669 -26.74 -31.04 -1.25
CA VAL A 669 -25.57 -31.38 -2.09
C VAL A 669 -24.92 -30.11 -2.66
N LEU A 670 -25.72 -29.16 -3.16
CA LEU A 670 -25.19 -27.91 -3.71
C LEU A 670 -24.39 -27.12 -2.64
N VAL A 671 -24.99 -26.88 -1.48
CA VAL A 671 -24.33 -26.15 -0.39
C VAL A 671 -23.11 -26.92 0.11
N GLY A 672 -23.21 -28.26 0.22
CA GLY A 672 -22.10 -29.13 0.60
C GLY A 672 -20.90 -29.05 -0.36
N VAL A 673 -21.16 -29.01 -1.68
CA VAL A 673 -20.11 -28.83 -2.69
C VAL A 673 -19.43 -27.47 -2.54
N VAL A 674 -20.21 -26.38 -2.34
CA VAL A 674 -19.66 -25.04 -2.14
C VAL A 674 -18.80 -24.96 -0.88
N CYS A 675 -19.29 -25.53 0.24
CA CYS A 675 -18.52 -25.57 1.48
C CYS A 675 -17.25 -26.44 1.34
N ALA A 676 -17.35 -27.62 0.70
CA ALA A 676 -16.21 -28.48 0.48
C ALA A 676 -15.14 -27.83 -0.42
N SER A 677 -15.54 -27.13 -1.49
CA SER A 677 -14.62 -26.39 -2.33
C SER A 677 -13.90 -25.27 -1.58
N ALA A 678 -14.62 -24.54 -0.70
CA ALA A 678 -14.06 -23.50 0.15
C ALA A 678 -13.03 -24.07 1.15
N VAL A 679 -13.37 -25.20 1.82
CA VAL A 679 -12.45 -25.90 2.74
C VAL A 679 -11.20 -26.40 1.99
N THR A 680 -11.37 -26.95 0.78
CA THR A 680 -10.24 -27.41 -0.04
C THR A 680 -9.33 -26.24 -0.43
N ALA A 681 -9.89 -25.10 -0.85
CA ALA A 681 -9.11 -23.90 -1.17
C ALA A 681 -8.32 -23.38 0.04
N ALA A 682 -8.93 -23.38 1.24
CA ALA A 682 -8.24 -22.99 2.48
C ALA A 682 -7.12 -23.97 2.86
N ALA A 683 -7.35 -25.26 2.68
CA ALA A 683 -6.34 -26.27 2.98
C ALA A 683 -5.13 -26.16 2.02
N LEU A 684 -5.38 -25.88 0.74
CA LEU A 684 -4.32 -25.67 -0.26
C LEU A 684 -3.50 -24.39 0.02
N SER A 685 -4.10 -23.36 0.61
CA SER A 685 -3.39 -22.13 1.00
C SER A 685 -2.57 -22.27 2.28
N SER A 686 -2.67 -23.40 3.00
CA SER A 686 -2.00 -23.64 4.29
C SER A 686 -2.30 -22.58 5.38
N SER A 687 -3.34 -21.76 5.17
CA SER A 687 -3.75 -20.70 6.10
C SER A 687 -4.58 -21.27 7.25
N ARG A 688 -4.09 -21.15 8.49
CA ARG A 688 -4.80 -21.63 9.68
C ARG A 688 -6.05 -20.83 9.97
N SER A 689 -5.99 -19.51 9.81
CA SER A 689 -7.13 -18.61 10.03
C SER A 689 -8.24 -18.88 9.02
N ALA A 690 -7.90 -19.12 7.75
CA ALA A 690 -8.86 -19.47 6.71
C ALA A 690 -9.55 -20.81 6.99
N ILE A 691 -8.80 -21.85 7.35
CA ILE A 691 -9.37 -23.16 7.68
C ILE A 691 -10.38 -23.04 8.83
N LEU A 692 -10.02 -22.32 9.90
CA LEU A 692 -10.88 -22.14 11.06
C LEU A 692 -12.12 -21.30 10.72
N GLY A 693 -11.94 -20.16 10.03
CA GLY A 693 -13.03 -19.28 9.63
C GLY A 693 -14.03 -19.95 8.69
N ILE A 694 -13.54 -20.74 7.71
CA ILE A 694 -14.40 -21.47 6.78
C ILE A 694 -15.08 -22.64 7.46
N ALA A 695 -14.44 -23.32 8.40
CA ALA A 695 -15.07 -24.37 9.19
C ALA A 695 -16.24 -23.81 10.01
N VAL A 696 -16.04 -22.67 10.70
CA VAL A 696 -17.10 -21.97 11.46
C VAL A 696 -18.23 -21.54 10.53
N MET A 697 -17.92 -20.96 9.38
CA MET A 697 -18.93 -20.51 8.41
C MET A 697 -19.71 -21.68 7.81
N SER A 698 -19.04 -22.78 7.47
CA SER A 698 -19.68 -23.99 6.95
C SER A 698 -20.61 -24.62 8.01
N ALA A 699 -20.18 -24.66 9.27
CA ALA A 699 -21.02 -25.10 10.37
C ALA A 699 -22.25 -24.20 10.55
N ALA A 700 -22.09 -22.88 10.53
CA ALA A 700 -23.19 -21.92 10.61
C ALA A 700 -24.19 -22.10 9.47
N GLN A 701 -23.71 -22.28 8.23
CA GLN A 701 -24.56 -22.56 7.08
C GLN A 701 -25.31 -23.88 7.20
N LEU A 702 -24.66 -24.92 7.71
CA LEU A 702 -25.27 -26.23 7.92
C LEU A 702 -26.39 -26.18 8.97
N ILE A 703 -26.14 -25.49 10.09
CA ILE A 703 -27.12 -25.28 11.15
C ILE A 703 -28.33 -24.51 10.61
N LEU A 704 -28.09 -23.40 9.92
CA LEU A 704 -29.12 -22.59 9.29
C LEU A 704 -29.90 -23.38 8.24
N PHE A 705 -29.23 -24.20 7.42
CA PHE A 705 -29.84 -25.08 6.44
C PHE A 705 -30.81 -26.05 7.09
N VAL A 706 -30.36 -26.76 8.13
CA VAL A 706 -31.20 -27.74 8.85
C VAL A 706 -32.42 -27.05 9.50
N PHE A 707 -32.21 -25.89 10.10
CA PHE A 707 -33.29 -25.09 10.68
C PHE A 707 -34.33 -24.68 9.62
N LEU A 708 -33.87 -24.13 8.49
CA LEU A 708 -34.74 -23.71 7.40
C LEU A 708 -35.46 -24.91 6.75
N ALA A 709 -34.78 -26.03 6.55
CA ALA A 709 -35.37 -27.23 5.97
C ALA A 709 -36.51 -27.76 6.85
N ARG A 710 -36.34 -27.78 8.16
CA ARG A 710 -37.41 -28.18 9.12
C ARG A 710 -38.57 -27.18 9.13
N THR A 711 -38.29 -25.89 9.16
CA THR A 711 -39.32 -24.84 9.23
C THR A 711 -40.12 -24.77 7.95
N LEU A 712 -39.47 -24.76 6.79
CA LEU A 712 -40.11 -24.67 5.49
C LEU A 712 -40.93 -25.93 5.17
N SER A 713 -40.47 -27.12 5.58
CA SER A 713 -41.22 -28.34 5.37
C SER A 713 -42.53 -28.40 6.20
N ARG A 714 -42.55 -27.80 7.42
CA ARG A 714 -43.75 -27.69 8.25
C ARG A 714 -44.74 -26.66 7.68
N LEU A 715 -44.25 -25.49 7.29
CA LEU A 715 -45.06 -24.40 6.72
C LEU A 715 -45.83 -24.84 5.45
N GLN A 716 -45.20 -25.62 4.59
CA GLN A 716 -45.82 -26.12 3.36
C GLN A 716 -46.98 -27.07 3.63
N LEU A 717 -46.88 -27.92 4.66
CA LEU A 717 -47.93 -28.82 5.07
C LEU A 717 -49.16 -28.06 5.59
N THR A 718 -48.93 -27.04 6.41
CA THR A 718 -49.99 -26.21 6.99
C THR A 718 -50.77 -25.39 5.93
N ILE A 719 -50.08 -24.92 4.91
CA ILE A 719 -50.72 -24.18 3.81
C ILE A 719 -51.57 -25.10 2.93
N MET A 720 -51.10 -26.34 2.66
CA MET A 720 -51.85 -27.28 1.82
C MET A 720 -53.08 -27.88 2.56
N LEU A 721 -53.05 -27.92 3.88
CA LEU A 721 -54.23 -28.36 4.67
C LEU A 721 -55.28 -27.26 4.84
N LYS A 722 -54.96 -26.02 4.49
CA LYS A 722 -55.86 -24.86 4.52
C LYS A 722 -56.47 -24.52 3.19
N ASP A 723 -55.80 -24.84 2.06
CA ASP A 723 -56.30 -24.74 0.70
C ASP A 723 -57.08 -26.02 0.33
#